data_108904fa7fe52c3cf06836df2629d6c3
#
_entry.id   108904fa7fe52c3cf06836df2629d6c3
#
_cell.length_a   1.000
_cell.length_b   1.000
_cell.length_c   1.000
_cell.angle_alpha   90.00
_cell.angle_beta   90.00
_cell.angle_gamma   90.00
#
_symmetry.space_group_name_H-M   'P 1'
#
loop_
_entity.id
_entity.type
_entity.pdbx_description
1 polymer ?
#
loop_
_entity_poly.entity_id
_entity_poly.type
_entity_poly.pdbx_seq_one_letter_code
_entity_poly.pdbx_strand_id
1 'polypeptide(L)'
;MDSFYRLGIDIGSTTVKLSIIDDDENIVFSDYERHFANIKETLLSLVNKALNVTGDVRISPVITGSGGLSLAKNLDIPFVQEVVAVATAIEHRAPKTDVAIELGGEDAKIIYFENGNVEERMNGICAGGTGSFIDQMASLLQTDASGMNRLASGYREIYPIAARCGVFAKTDIQPLINEGAAKEDLAASVFQAVVNQTISGLACGKPIRGYVTFLGGPLHFLNNLRETFVRVLKLDPEHTIEPDDSHLFAAIGSALNCDEKKVSNLSSIRERLSGDLKVEFEVARMEPLFSDKKEYETFGKRHEQASVRKGDLSSYHGDVFLGIDAGSTTTKVALIGTDGTLLYSFYDGNHGSPLNTAIRAMDEIAERLPKDSKIVHSCSTGYGEALLKSAFSLDTGEVETIAHFYAAKFFNPSVDCILDIGGQDMKCIRIKNDSVDSVQLNEACSSGCGSFIETFAKSLNYEVKDFAKEALFAEHPIDLGTRCTVFMNSKVKQAQKEGAEVSDISAGLAYSVIKNALFKVIKLTDASSLGKNVVVQGGTFYNDAVLRAFEKIAGIEVIRPDIAGIMGAFGAALIARERYEETHSSSMLPIDAIQRLTFTSSLRRCPHCNNHCLLTVNHFSDKREFISGNRCERGLGLPKKKSDIPNLYEYKNKRLFNYKPYAPLSDELAVRGTVGLPRVLLWYVTGDKSWSTQIVKNYPASTEAAIVNVDVSFCQLHS
;
A
#
# COMPACT_ATOMS: atom_id res chain seq x y z
N MET A 1 -36.49 -16.86 39.34
CA MET A 1 -35.38 -17.34 38.48
C MET A 1 -34.15 -16.58 38.93
N ASP A 2 -33.03 -17.29 39.20
CA ASP A 2 -31.82 -16.58 39.60
C ASP A 2 -31.35 -15.74 38.38
N SER A 3 -31.20 -14.42 38.57
CA SER A 3 -30.76 -13.50 37.50
C SER A 3 -29.38 -13.88 36.98
N PHE A 4 -29.20 -13.81 35.69
CA PHE A 4 -27.90 -13.99 35.01
C PHE A 4 -27.68 -12.86 34.00
N TYR A 5 -26.44 -12.58 33.68
CA TYR A 5 -26.08 -11.61 32.65
C TYR A 5 -25.89 -12.31 31.32
N ARG A 6 -26.10 -11.60 30.23
CA ARG A 6 -25.87 -12.06 28.88
C ARG A 6 -24.47 -11.62 28.43
N LEU A 7 -23.63 -12.57 28.04
CA LEU A 7 -22.26 -12.27 27.61
C LEU A 7 -22.09 -12.52 26.11
N GLY A 8 -21.75 -11.49 25.37
CA GLY A 8 -21.38 -11.59 23.98
C GLY A 8 -19.89 -11.37 23.78
N ILE A 9 -19.27 -12.25 22.96
CA ILE A 9 -17.87 -12.19 22.61
C ILE A 9 -17.77 -12.17 21.08
N ASP A 10 -17.21 -11.08 20.54
CA ASP A 10 -16.91 -11.00 19.11
C ASP A 10 -15.40 -11.13 18.87
N ILE A 11 -15.03 -12.18 18.15
CA ILE A 11 -13.64 -12.45 17.75
C ILE A 11 -13.51 -12.12 16.26
N GLY A 12 -13.25 -10.84 16.00
CA GLY A 12 -13.00 -10.35 14.66
C GLY A 12 -11.60 -10.72 14.15
N SER A 13 -11.30 -10.26 12.94
CA SER A 13 -10.02 -10.51 12.29
C SER A 13 -8.82 -9.81 12.93
N THR A 14 -9.04 -8.68 13.60
CA THR A 14 -7.99 -7.86 14.22
C THR A 14 -8.23 -7.54 15.70
N THR A 15 -9.45 -7.75 16.17
CA THR A 15 -9.89 -7.33 17.51
C THR A 15 -10.74 -8.37 18.20
N VAL A 16 -10.68 -8.39 19.53
CA VAL A 16 -11.63 -9.10 20.39
C VAL A 16 -12.47 -8.05 21.09
N LYS A 17 -13.79 -8.25 21.12
CA LYS A 17 -14.75 -7.41 21.82
C LYS A 17 -15.55 -8.26 22.79
N LEU A 18 -15.84 -7.71 23.93
CA LEU A 18 -16.64 -8.35 24.95
C LEU A 18 -17.71 -7.37 25.43
N SER A 19 -18.96 -7.85 25.55
CA SER A 19 -20.07 -7.07 26.09
C SER A 19 -20.88 -7.92 27.06
N ILE A 20 -21.10 -7.43 28.27
CA ILE A 20 -21.99 -7.99 29.29
C ILE A 20 -23.19 -7.07 29.42
N ILE A 21 -24.37 -7.61 29.20
CA ILE A 21 -25.64 -6.85 29.33
C ILE A 21 -26.54 -7.48 30.38
N ASP A 22 -27.35 -6.65 31.05
CA ASP A 22 -28.36 -7.07 32.01
C ASP A 22 -29.69 -7.46 31.34
N ASP A 23 -30.70 -7.78 32.13
CA ASP A 23 -32.03 -8.16 31.63
C ASP A 23 -32.77 -6.99 30.96
N ASP A 24 -32.44 -5.74 31.32
CA ASP A 24 -32.95 -4.51 30.71
C ASP A 24 -32.12 -4.05 29.50
N GLU A 25 -31.19 -4.90 29.02
CA GLU A 25 -30.29 -4.68 27.91
C GLU A 25 -29.27 -3.54 28.10
N ASN A 26 -29.06 -3.09 29.35
CA ASN A 26 -28.02 -2.10 29.64
C ASN A 26 -26.62 -2.78 29.61
N ILE A 27 -25.64 -2.07 29.08
CA ILE A 27 -24.26 -2.53 29.09
C ILE A 27 -23.70 -2.36 30.52
N VAL A 28 -23.42 -3.48 31.18
CA VAL A 28 -22.79 -3.51 32.51
C VAL A 28 -21.27 -3.46 32.40
N PHE A 29 -20.73 -4.11 31.35
CA PHE A 29 -19.31 -4.08 31.01
C PHE A 29 -19.14 -4.24 29.50
N SER A 30 -18.25 -3.48 28.92
CA SER A 30 -17.78 -3.70 27.55
C SER A 30 -16.32 -3.29 27.40
N ASP A 31 -15.60 -3.98 26.54
CA ASP A 31 -14.23 -3.60 26.19
C ASP A 31 -13.90 -4.08 24.78
N TYR A 32 -12.88 -3.45 24.20
CA TYR A 32 -12.46 -3.60 22.81
C TYR A 32 -10.93 -3.56 22.72
N GLU A 33 -10.29 -4.68 22.35
CA GLU A 33 -8.84 -4.78 22.26
C GLU A 33 -8.38 -5.37 20.92
N ARG A 34 -7.23 -4.90 20.42
CA ARG A 34 -6.52 -5.55 19.29
C ARG A 34 -5.79 -6.79 19.81
N HIS A 35 -5.95 -7.93 19.14
CA HIS A 35 -5.36 -9.20 19.60
C HIS A 35 -3.96 -9.48 19.02
N PHE A 36 -3.50 -8.79 17.99
CA PHE A 36 -2.17 -9.00 17.39
C PHE A 36 -1.79 -10.47 17.22
N ALA A 37 -2.72 -11.31 16.78
CA ALA A 37 -2.64 -12.77 16.70
C ALA A 37 -2.76 -13.54 18.04
N ASN A 38 -2.70 -12.89 19.18
CA ASN A 38 -2.80 -13.50 20.51
C ASN A 38 -4.27 -13.49 21.00
N ILE A 39 -5.16 -14.18 20.25
CA ILE A 39 -6.61 -14.13 20.52
C ILE A 39 -6.92 -14.65 21.94
N LYS A 40 -6.29 -15.77 22.34
CA LYS A 40 -6.50 -16.43 23.64
C LYS A 40 -6.12 -15.49 24.80
N GLU A 41 -4.93 -14.91 24.75
CA GLU A 41 -4.39 -14.01 25.77
C GLU A 41 -5.22 -12.72 25.85
N THR A 42 -5.63 -12.18 24.71
CA THR A 42 -6.46 -10.98 24.65
C THR A 42 -7.85 -11.23 25.25
N LEU A 43 -8.49 -12.36 24.89
CA LEU A 43 -9.77 -12.72 25.49
C LEU A 43 -9.63 -12.96 26.98
N LEU A 44 -8.55 -13.63 27.42
CA LEU A 44 -8.26 -13.84 28.84
C LEU A 44 -8.11 -12.50 29.59
N SER A 45 -7.42 -11.52 28.99
CA SER A 45 -7.29 -10.15 29.50
C SER A 45 -8.66 -9.49 29.70
N LEU A 46 -9.50 -9.54 28.66
CA LEU A 46 -10.85 -8.96 28.70
C LEU A 46 -11.75 -9.62 29.76
N VAL A 47 -11.70 -10.94 29.88
CA VAL A 47 -12.45 -11.69 30.91
C VAL A 47 -11.96 -11.31 32.31
N ASN A 48 -10.65 -11.13 32.52
CA ASN A 48 -10.12 -10.70 33.82
C ASN A 48 -10.56 -9.25 34.15
N LYS A 49 -10.58 -8.35 33.19
CA LYS A 49 -11.13 -6.99 33.37
C LYS A 49 -12.60 -7.03 33.75
N ALA A 50 -13.39 -7.86 33.04
CA ALA A 50 -14.80 -8.05 33.35
C ALA A 50 -15.00 -8.56 34.78
N LEU A 51 -14.24 -9.61 35.19
CA LEU A 51 -14.29 -10.13 36.57
C LEU A 51 -13.94 -9.09 37.62
N ASN A 52 -13.01 -8.18 37.34
CA ASN A 52 -12.64 -7.10 38.25
C ASN A 52 -13.79 -6.06 38.44
N VAL A 53 -14.58 -5.86 37.38
CA VAL A 53 -15.69 -4.86 37.41
C VAL A 53 -17.00 -5.47 37.94
N THR A 54 -17.36 -6.66 37.43
CA THR A 54 -18.66 -7.29 37.73
C THR A 54 -18.61 -8.31 38.86
N GLY A 55 -17.43 -8.76 39.27
CA GLY A 55 -17.25 -9.96 40.09
C GLY A 55 -17.51 -11.26 39.29
N ASP A 56 -17.53 -12.39 40.01
CA ASP A 56 -17.83 -13.71 39.41
C ASP A 56 -19.34 -13.93 39.27
N VAL A 57 -19.93 -13.22 38.32
CA VAL A 57 -21.37 -13.26 38.03
C VAL A 57 -21.73 -14.49 37.19
N ARG A 58 -23.01 -14.91 37.28
CA ARG A 58 -23.59 -15.91 36.39
C ARG A 58 -23.85 -15.27 35.01
N ILE A 59 -23.39 -15.95 33.97
CA ILE A 59 -23.47 -15.47 32.58
C ILE A 59 -23.99 -16.55 31.63
N SER A 60 -24.69 -16.14 30.58
CA SER A 60 -25.00 -16.94 29.41
C SER A 60 -24.12 -16.44 28.24
N PRO A 61 -23.01 -17.16 27.91
CA PRO A 61 -22.05 -16.70 26.92
C PRO A 61 -22.43 -17.13 25.51
N VAL A 62 -22.15 -16.25 24.53
CA VAL A 62 -22.23 -16.54 23.09
C VAL A 62 -21.04 -15.94 22.39
N ILE A 63 -20.45 -16.67 21.43
CA ILE A 63 -19.34 -16.21 20.61
C ILE A 63 -19.81 -15.95 19.19
N THR A 64 -19.27 -14.89 18.59
CA THR A 64 -19.43 -14.53 17.17
C THR A 64 -18.10 -14.10 16.56
N GLY A 65 -18.12 -13.71 15.30
CA GLY A 65 -16.96 -13.18 14.58
C GLY A 65 -16.17 -14.24 13.80
N SER A 66 -15.44 -13.79 12.81
CA SER A 66 -14.74 -14.64 11.85
C SER A 66 -13.67 -15.57 12.47
N GLY A 67 -13.09 -15.17 13.62
CA GLY A 67 -12.13 -15.96 14.42
C GLY A 67 -12.76 -16.84 15.50
N GLY A 68 -14.07 -16.72 15.73
CA GLY A 68 -14.72 -17.25 16.93
C GLY A 68 -15.07 -18.74 16.89
N LEU A 69 -15.29 -19.33 15.72
CA LEU A 69 -15.86 -20.68 15.60
C LEU A 69 -15.02 -21.78 16.24
N SER A 70 -13.70 -21.77 16.02
CA SER A 70 -12.79 -22.77 16.62
C SER A 70 -12.73 -22.62 18.13
N LEU A 71 -12.65 -21.39 18.62
CA LEU A 71 -12.60 -21.10 20.06
C LEU A 71 -13.92 -21.43 20.75
N ALA A 72 -15.06 -21.17 20.11
CA ALA A 72 -16.38 -21.52 20.60
C ALA A 72 -16.51 -23.06 20.83
N LYS A 73 -16.03 -23.87 19.88
CA LYS A 73 -15.98 -25.33 20.03
C LYS A 73 -15.09 -25.78 21.18
N ASN A 74 -13.89 -25.17 21.29
CA ASN A 74 -12.94 -25.53 22.35
C ASN A 74 -13.43 -25.15 23.75
N LEU A 75 -14.15 -24.05 23.85
CA LEU A 75 -14.72 -23.54 25.11
C LEU A 75 -16.13 -24.10 25.42
N ASP A 76 -16.69 -24.92 24.53
CA ASP A 76 -18.09 -25.39 24.62
C ASP A 76 -19.08 -24.22 24.86
N ILE A 77 -18.93 -23.15 24.08
CA ILE A 77 -19.78 -21.95 24.07
C ILE A 77 -20.58 -21.90 22.76
N PRO A 78 -21.89 -21.56 22.77
CA PRO A 78 -22.64 -21.39 21.54
C PRO A 78 -22.00 -20.35 20.60
N PHE A 79 -22.10 -20.62 19.29
CA PHE A 79 -21.64 -19.71 18.24
C PHE A 79 -22.83 -19.20 17.44
N VAL A 80 -22.90 -17.89 17.20
CA VAL A 80 -23.85 -17.25 16.31
C VAL A 80 -23.10 -16.59 15.14
N GLN A 81 -23.68 -16.66 13.95
CA GLN A 81 -23.09 -15.98 12.79
C GLN A 81 -23.11 -14.45 12.99
N GLU A 82 -22.06 -13.79 12.57
CA GLU A 82 -21.86 -12.35 12.78
C GLU A 82 -23.00 -11.51 12.17
N VAL A 83 -23.49 -11.87 10.99
CA VAL A 83 -24.63 -11.18 10.36
C VAL A 83 -25.89 -11.26 11.21
N VAL A 84 -26.14 -12.40 11.86
CA VAL A 84 -27.29 -12.58 12.75
C VAL A 84 -27.11 -11.73 14.00
N ALA A 85 -25.93 -11.76 14.60
CA ALA A 85 -25.61 -10.93 15.77
C ALA A 85 -25.80 -9.44 15.47
N VAL A 86 -25.20 -8.93 14.38
CA VAL A 86 -25.30 -7.51 14.00
C VAL A 86 -26.75 -7.13 13.68
N ALA A 87 -27.51 -7.97 12.96
CA ALA A 87 -28.91 -7.70 12.66
C ALA A 87 -29.75 -7.62 13.95
N THR A 88 -29.57 -8.57 14.89
CA THR A 88 -30.24 -8.50 16.20
C THR A 88 -29.90 -7.23 16.98
N ALA A 89 -28.63 -6.83 17.00
CA ALA A 89 -28.24 -5.58 17.66
C ALA A 89 -28.89 -4.36 17.01
N ILE A 90 -29.00 -4.32 15.68
CA ILE A 90 -29.66 -3.23 14.95
C ILE A 90 -31.15 -3.18 15.28
N GLU A 91 -31.84 -4.32 15.29
CA GLU A 91 -33.26 -4.39 15.64
C GLU A 91 -33.57 -3.82 17.06
N HIS A 92 -32.65 -4.03 18.01
CA HIS A 92 -32.81 -3.56 19.39
C HIS A 92 -32.32 -2.12 19.62
N ARG A 93 -31.15 -1.75 19.03
CA ARG A 93 -30.45 -0.49 19.31
C ARG A 93 -30.71 0.61 18.28
N ALA A 94 -31.01 0.24 17.06
CA ALA A 94 -31.19 1.15 15.93
C ALA A 94 -32.37 0.73 15.02
N PRO A 95 -33.58 0.55 15.54
CA PRO A 95 -34.74 -0.08 14.83
C PRO A 95 -35.23 0.71 13.62
N LYS A 96 -34.81 1.93 13.42
CA LYS A 96 -35.13 2.74 12.23
C LYS A 96 -34.22 2.47 11.03
N THR A 97 -33.19 1.64 11.17
CA THR A 97 -32.19 1.40 10.13
C THR A 97 -32.78 0.77 8.87
N ASP A 98 -32.65 1.43 7.74
CA ASP A 98 -32.93 0.85 6.41
C ASP A 98 -31.66 0.19 5.83
N VAL A 99 -30.49 0.81 6.05
CA VAL A 99 -29.20 0.31 5.57
C VAL A 99 -28.15 0.48 6.66
N ALA A 100 -27.38 -0.56 6.95
CA ALA A 100 -26.19 -0.45 7.78
C ALA A 100 -24.93 -0.58 6.96
N ILE A 101 -23.96 0.30 7.19
CA ILE A 101 -22.60 0.22 6.63
C ILE A 101 -21.67 -0.12 7.78
N GLU A 102 -21.05 -1.28 7.71
CA GLU A 102 -20.08 -1.74 8.70
C GLU A 102 -18.70 -1.83 8.09
N LEU A 103 -17.72 -1.17 8.71
CA LEU A 103 -16.32 -1.33 8.39
C LEU A 103 -15.61 -2.04 9.55
N GLY A 104 -15.13 -3.25 9.27
CA GLY A 104 -14.31 -4.03 10.17
C GLY A 104 -12.81 -3.77 9.97
N GLY A 105 -11.99 -4.57 10.64
CA GLY A 105 -10.54 -4.56 10.48
C GLY A 105 -10.11 -4.95 9.07
N GLU A 106 -10.78 -5.94 8.46
CA GLU A 106 -10.43 -6.47 7.14
C GLU A 106 -11.61 -6.80 6.25
N ASP A 107 -12.80 -6.67 6.75
CA ASP A 107 -14.05 -6.81 6.01
C ASP A 107 -14.82 -5.50 5.99
N ALA A 108 -15.64 -5.35 5.01
CA ALA A 108 -16.60 -4.27 4.86
C ALA A 108 -17.93 -4.89 4.47
N LYS A 109 -19.01 -4.40 5.05
CA LYS A 109 -20.36 -4.93 4.83
C LYS A 109 -21.35 -3.81 4.59
N ILE A 110 -22.33 -4.08 3.73
CA ILE A 110 -23.54 -3.27 3.61
C ILE A 110 -24.71 -4.23 3.85
N ILE A 111 -25.53 -3.90 4.84
CA ILE A 111 -26.68 -4.71 5.24
C ILE A 111 -27.94 -3.90 4.94
N TYR A 112 -28.82 -4.44 4.14
CA TYR A 112 -30.11 -3.84 3.78
C TYR A 112 -31.22 -4.52 4.56
N PHE A 113 -32.12 -3.71 5.14
CA PHE A 113 -33.32 -4.15 5.84
C PHE A 113 -34.53 -3.76 5.01
N GLU A 114 -35.12 -4.72 4.27
CA GLU A 114 -36.24 -4.47 3.36
C GLU A 114 -37.34 -5.51 3.56
N ASN A 115 -38.55 -5.05 3.88
CA ASN A 115 -39.74 -5.90 4.02
C ASN A 115 -39.55 -7.09 4.99
N GLY A 116 -38.83 -6.90 6.10
CA GLY A 116 -38.51 -7.96 7.06
C GLY A 116 -37.43 -8.94 6.62
N ASN A 117 -36.76 -8.70 5.49
CA ASN A 117 -35.62 -9.47 5.04
C ASN A 117 -34.30 -8.71 5.28
N VAL A 118 -33.26 -9.46 5.59
CA VAL A 118 -31.90 -8.95 5.74
C VAL A 118 -31.06 -9.43 4.57
N GLU A 119 -30.54 -8.49 3.75
CA GLU A 119 -29.60 -8.78 2.67
C GLU A 119 -28.24 -8.23 3.04
N GLU A 120 -27.25 -9.12 3.21
CA GLU A 120 -25.86 -8.73 3.48
C GLU A 120 -25.03 -8.82 2.21
N ARG A 121 -24.22 -7.80 1.99
CA ARG A 121 -23.16 -7.77 0.96
C ARG A 121 -21.83 -7.51 1.63
N MET A 122 -20.91 -8.44 1.51
CA MET A 122 -19.63 -8.41 2.21
C MET A 122 -18.46 -8.49 1.22
N ASN A 123 -17.41 -7.72 1.51
CA ASN A 123 -16.12 -7.83 0.89
C ASN A 123 -15.15 -8.56 1.83
N GLY A 124 -15.12 -9.87 1.75
CA GLY A 124 -14.26 -10.70 2.61
C GLY A 124 -12.94 -11.13 1.97
N ILE A 125 -12.70 -10.79 0.69
CA ILE A 125 -11.53 -11.27 -0.06
C ILE A 125 -10.46 -10.17 -0.18
N CYS A 126 -10.86 -8.91 -0.20
CA CYS A 126 -9.95 -7.78 -0.39
C CYS A 126 -10.08 -6.79 0.77
N ALA A 127 -8.99 -6.55 1.48
CA ALA A 127 -8.93 -5.55 2.56
C ALA A 127 -9.03 -4.08 2.08
N GLY A 128 -9.18 -3.84 0.77
CA GLY A 128 -9.44 -2.51 0.23
C GLY A 128 -10.76 -1.96 0.77
N GLY A 129 -10.71 -0.76 1.37
CA GLY A 129 -11.89 -0.15 2.00
C GLY A 129 -12.13 -0.57 3.45
N THR A 130 -11.14 -1.13 4.15
CA THR A 130 -11.26 -1.62 5.54
C THR A 130 -10.26 -0.94 6.47
N GLY A 131 -10.34 -1.21 7.76
CA GLY A 131 -9.43 -0.69 8.77
C GLY A 131 -7.96 -1.02 8.49
N SER A 132 -7.65 -2.25 8.08
CA SER A 132 -6.28 -2.65 7.72
C SER A 132 -5.73 -1.88 6.52
N PHE A 133 -6.57 -1.50 5.57
CA PHE A 133 -6.15 -0.62 4.48
C PHE A 133 -5.80 0.77 4.99
N ILE A 134 -6.62 1.31 5.90
CA ILE A 134 -6.36 2.62 6.52
C ILE A 134 -5.05 2.58 7.32
N ASP A 135 -4.81 1.53 8.11
CA ASP A 135 -3.57 1.35 8.88
C ASP A 135 -2.34 1.28 7.95
N GLN A 136 -2.45 0.59 6.80
CA GLN A 136 -1.37 0.55 5.81
C GLN A 136 -1.07 1.92 5.18
N MET A 137 -2.11 2.69 4.86
CA MET A 137 -1.94 4.05 4.31
C MET A 137 -1.43 5.02 5.37
N ALA A 138 -1.88 4.89 6.61
CA ALA A 138 -1.36 5.66 7.74
C ALA A 138 0.14 5.43 7.94
N SER A 139 0.57 4.16 7.88
CA SER A 139 2.00 3.81 7.94
C SER A 139 2.80 4.44 6.80
N LEU A 140 2.25 4.50 5.58
CA LEU A 140 2.89 5.15 4.44
C LEU A 140 3.06 6.66 4.64
N LEU A 141 2.09 7.31 5.30
CA LEU A 141 2.14 8.72 5.68
C LEU A 141 2.89 8.97 7.00
N GLN A 142 3.46 7.91 7.61
CA GLN A 142 4.19 7.96 8.88
C GLN A 142 3.32 8.45 10.04
N THR A 143 2.12 7.88 10.16
CA THR A 143 1.17 8.17 11.23
C THR A 143 0.36 6.90 11.55
N ASP A 144 -0.58 6.99 12.48
CA ASP A 144 -1.58 5.98 12.78
C ASP A 144 -2.96 6.36 12.21
N ALA A 145 -3.96 5.50 12.36
CA ALA A 145 -5.31 5.76 11.89
C ALA A 145 -5.90 7.04 12.52
N SER A 146 -5.65 7.29 13.80
CA SER A 146 -6.09 8.50 14.49
C SER A 146 -5.39 9.75 13.96
N GLY A 147 -4.10 9.65 13.68
CA GLY A 147 -3.33 10.71 13.02
C GLY A 147 -3.81 11.01 11.61
N MET A 148 -4.15 9.96 10.82
CA MET A 148 -4.80 10.15 9.52
C MET A 148 -6.13 10.91 9.64
N ASN A 149 -6.93 10.56 10.65
CA ASN A 149 -8.19 11.26 10.89
C ASN A 149 -7.96 12.74 11.19
N ARG A 150 -6.95 13.07 12.03
CA ARG A 150 -6.58 14.47 12.30
C ARG A 150 -6.05 15.20 11.07
N LEU A 151 -5.19 14.56 10.27
CA LEU A 151 -4.68 15.14 9.03
C LEU A 151 -5.81 15.44 8.05
N ALA A 152 -6.72 14.49 7.86
CA ALA A 152 -7.83 14.63 6.91
C ALA A 152 -8.74 15.83 7.20
N SER A 153 -8.81 16.34 8.44
CA SER A 153 -9.60 17.54 8.75
C SER A 153 -9.04 18.83 8.14
N GLY A 154 -7.74 18.85 7.79
CA GLY A 154 -7.06 20.04 7.25
C GLY A 154 -6.89 20.03 5.71
N TYR A 155 -7.53 19.10 5.00
CA TYR A 155 -7.36 18.98 3.55
C TYR A 155 -7.86 20.20 2.77
N ARG A 156 -7.24 20.44 1.62
CA ARG A 156 -7.62 21.48 0.67
C ARG A 156 -8.05 20.89 -0.68
N GLU A 157 -7.41 19.80 -1.08
CA GLU A 157 -7.63 19.14 -2.36
C GLU A 157 -7.74 17.62 -2.20
N ILE A 158 -8.48 16.97 -3.11
CA ILE A 158 -8.63 15.53 -3.16
C ILE A 158 -7.96 14.99 -4.43
N TYR A 159 -6.95 14.15 -4.26
CA TYR A 159 -6.31 13.44 -5.36
C TYR A 159 -7.13 12.23 -5.82
N PRO A 160 -7.15 11.94 -7.12
CA PRO A 160 -7.77 10.71 -7.61
C PRO A 160 -6.90 9.51 -7.25
N ILE A 161 -7.28 8.78 -6.21
CA ILE A 161 -6.67 7.52 -5.80
C ILE A 161 -7.57 6.37 -6.25
N ALA A 162 -6.97 5.31 -6.82
CA ALA A 162 -7.72 4.16 -7.30
C ALA A 162 -8.50 3.47 -6.18
N ALA A 163 -9.81 3.51 -6.28
CA ALA A 163 -10.74 2.85 -5.37
C ALA A 163 -10.89 1.36 -5.74
N ARG A 164 -9.80 0.57 -5.71
CA ARG A 164 -9.83 -0.85 -6.07
C ARG A 164 -9.14 -1.71 -5.03
N CYS A 165 -7.83 -1.77 -5.04
CA CYS A 165 -7.03 -2.61 -4.16
C CYS A 165 -5.99 -1.74 -3.47
N GLY A 166 -5.67 -2.04 -2.21
CA GLY A 166 -4.66 -1.31 -1.44
C GLY A 166 -3.30 -1.21 -2.11
N VAL A 167 -2.96 -2.18 -2.96
CA VAL A 167 -1.73 -2.16 -3.77
C VAL A 167 -1.77 -1.03 -4.81
N PHE A 168 -2.86 -0.91 -5.56
CA PHE A 168 -2.99 0.18 -6.54
C PHE A 168 -3.09 1.55 -5.89
N ALA A 169 -3.77 1.65 -4.74
CA ALA A 169 -3.81 2.90 -3.98
C ALA A 169 -2.41 3.35 -3.54
N LYS A 170 -1.55 2.43 -3.10
CA LYS A 170 -0.14 2.73 -2.80
C LYS A 170 0.62 3.24 -4.01
N THR A 171 0.40 2.63 -5.18
CA THR A 171 1.04 3.04 -6.43
C THR A 171 0.63 4.46 -6.84
N ASP A 172 -0.60 4.88 -6.53
CA ASP A 172 -1.05 6.25 -6.78
C ASP A 172 -0.51 7.25 -5.75
N ILE A 173 -0.46 6.85 -4.47
CA ILE A 173 -0.05 7.74 -3.36
C ILE A 173 1.46 7.98 -3.35
N GLN A 174 2.26 6.96 -3.63
CA GLN A 174 3.71 7.05 -3.48
C GLN A 174 4.36 8.11 -4.40
N PRO A 175 3.99 8.23 -5.68
CA PRO A 175 4.46 9.33 -6.51
C PRO A 175 4.08 10.70 -5.96
N LEU A 176 2.85 10.83 -5.44
CA LEU A 176 2.38 12.10 -4.87
C LEU A 176 3.20 12.51 -3.63
N ILE A 177 3.55 11.54 -2.77
CA ILE A 177 4.46 11.79 -1.64
C ILE A 177 5.83 12.27 -2.16
N ASN A 178 6.38 11.59 -3.15
CA ASN A 178 7.69 11.92 -3.71
C ASN A 178 7.69 13.28 -4.43
N GLU A 179 6.54 13.70 -4.94
CA GLU A 179 6.32 15.00 -5.56
C GLU A 179 6.02 16.13 -4.54
N GLY A 180 5.91 15.81 -3.27
CA GLY A 180 5.71 16.77 -2.18
C GLY A 180 4.24 17.16 -1.94
N ALA A 181 3.28 16.28 -2.26
CA ALA A 181 1.87 16.50 -1.92
C ALA A 181 1.66 16.60 -0.40
N ALA A 182 0.74 17.47 0.03
CA ALA A 182 0.44 17.66 1.44
C ALA A 182 -0.15 16.38 2.07
N LYS A 183 0.27 16.03 3.28
CA LYS A 183 -0.22 14.83 3.99
C LYS A 183 -1.71 14.90 4.30
N GLU A 184 -2.21 16.10 4.56
CA GLU A 184 -3.62 16.40 4.81
C GLU A 184 -4.48 16.01 3.60
N ASP A 185 -4.06 16.41 2.42
CA ASP A 185 -4.73 16.11 1.16
C ASP A 185 -4.69 14.61 0.84
N LEU A 186 -3.54 13.97 1.09
CA LEU A 186 -3.40 12.53 0.89
C LEU A 186 -4.26 11.73 1.86
N ALA A 187 -4.36 12.13 3.13
CA ALA A 187 -5.19 11.46 4.13
C ALA A 187 -6.68 11.53 3.75
N ALA A 188 -7.16 12.70 3.36
CA ALA A 188 -8.55 12.88 2.89
C ALA A 188 -8.82 12.11 1.58
N SER A 189 -7.83 12.06 0.67
CA SER A 189 -7.92 11.29 -0.58
C SER A 189 -8.01 9.79 -0.34
N VAL A 190 -7.30 9.27 0.67
CA VAL A 190 -7.40 7.87 1.11
C VAL A 190 -8.81 7.59 1.65
N PHE A 191 -9.36 8.44 2.51
CA PHE A 191 -10.73 8.26 3.01
C PHE A 191 -11.76 8.30 1.88
N GLN A 192 -11.60 9.20 0.92
CA GLN A 192 -12.44 9.23 -0.28
C GLN A 192 -12.34 7.92 -1.09
N ALA A 193 -11.14 7.35 -1.23
CA ALA A 193 -10.93 6.08 -1.92
C ALA A 193 -11.59 4.91 -1.15
N VAL A 194 -11.50 4.86 0.18
CA VAL A 194 -12.18 3.88 1.04
C VAL A 194 -13.68 3.93 0.80
N VAL A 195 -14.27 5.11 0.87
CA VAL A 195 -15.73 5.31 0.67
C VAL A 195 -16.14 4.86 -0.73
N ASN A 196 -15.43 5.30 -1.76
CA ASN A 196 -15.71 4.91 -3.15
C ASN A 196 -15.59 3.39 -3.34
N GLN A 197 -14.58 2.76 -2.74
CA GLN A 197 -14.38 1.31 -2.80
C GLN A 197 -15.55 0.56 -2.14
N THR A 198 -15.96 0.98 -0.95
CA THR A 198 -17.05 0.36 -0.20
C THR A 198 -18.36 0.48 -0.98
N ILE A 199 -18.72 1.68 -1.43
CA ILE A 199 -19.96 1.91 -2.14
C ILE A 199 -19.95 1.17 -3.49
N SER A 200 -18.94 1.37 -4.34
CA SER A 200 -18.93 0.77 -5.68
C SER A 200 -18.75 -0.75 -5.64
N GLY A 201 -17.97 -1.26 -4.70
CA GLY A 201 -17.66 -2.68 -4.57
C GLY A 201 -18.79 -3.50 -3.95
N LEU A 202 -19.56 -2.94 -3.01
CA LEU A 202 -20.58 -3.67 -2.25
C LEU A 202 -22.00 -3.32 -2.69
N ALA A 203 -22.32 -2.05 -2.86
CA ALA A 203 -23.68 -1.69 -3.27
C ALA A 203 -24.00 -2.17 -4.69
N CYS A 204 -23.01 -2.24 -5.60
CA CYS A 204 -23.17 -2.74 -6.96
C CYS A 204 -24.41 -2.14 -7.67
N GLY A 205 -24.64 -0.83 -7.50
CA GLY A 205 -25.76 -0.11 -8.07
C GLY A 205 -27.06 -0.15 -7.27
N LYS A 206 -27.15 -0.95 -6.17
CA LYS A 206 -28.30 -0.88 -5.26
C LYS A 206 -28.22 0.43 -4.46
N PRO A 207 -29.31 1.23 -4.42
CA PRO A 207 -29.29 2.50 -3.72
C PRO A 207 -29.05 2.34 -2.21
N ILE A 208 -28.19 3.17 -1.63
CA ILE A 208 -28.05 3.35 -0.19
C ILE A 208 -28.87 4.59 0.16
N ARG A 209 -30.00 4.42 0.79
CA ARG A 209 -30.94 5.49 1.11
C ARG A 209 -31.80 5.13 2.31
N GLY A 210 -32.56 6.10 2.82
CA GLY A 210 -33.32 5.97 4.05
C GLY A 210 -32.42 6.23 5.27
N TYR A 211 -32.74 5.61 6.37
CA TYR A 211 -31.95 5.70 7.60
C TYR A 211 -30.70 4.83 7.49
N VAL A 212 -29.53 5.47 7.46
CA VAL A 212 -28.22 4.78 7.30
C VAL A 212 -27.51 4.76 8.65
N THR A 213 -27.20 3.55 9.11
CA THR A 213 -26.45 3.33 10.36
C THR A 213 -25.00 2.99 10.08
N PHE A 214 -24.08 3.67 10.76
CA PHE A 214 -22.64 3.47 10.63
C PHE A 214 -22.10 2.61 11.78
N LEU A 215 -21.48 1.46 11.46
CA LEU A 215 -21.03 0.46 12.41
C LEU A 215 -19.54 0.09 12.20
N GLY A 216 -18.96 -0.50 13.24
CA GLY A 216 -17.58 -1.01 13.23
C GLY A 216 -16.54 0.02 13.66
N GLY A 217 -15.37 -0.46 14.08
CA GLY A 217 -14.31 0.36 14.67
C GLY A 217 -13.88 1.55 13.80
N PRO A 218 -13.55 1.37 12.52
CA PRO A 218 -13.16 2.48 11.66
C PRO A 218 -14.19 3.60 11.59
N LEU A 219 -15.49 3.30 11.47
CA LEU A 219 -16.53 4.32 11.39
C LEU A 219 -16.86 4.93 12.75
N HIS A 220 -16.61 4.21 13.85
CA HIS A 220 -16.77 4.72 15.20
C HIS A 220 -15.67 5.72 15.56
N PHE A 221 -14.39 5.36 15.33
CA PHE A 221 -13.25 6.15 15.80
C PHE A 221 -12.76 7.22 14.81
N LEU A 222 -13.08 7.10 13.49
CA LEU A 222 -12.61 8.01 12.46
C LEU A 222 -13.74 8.90 11.91
N ASN A 223 -14.00 10.00 12.59
CA ASN A 223 -15.09 10.91 12.25
C ASN A 223 -15.01 11.43 10.81
N ASN A 224 -13.82 11.83 10.36
CA ASN A 224 -13.62 12.33 8.98
C ASN A 224 -13.91 11.26 7.91
N LEU A 225 -13.68 9.98 8.21
CA LEU A 225 -14.07 8.88 7.33
C LEU A 225 -15.60 8.77 7.25
N ARG A 226 -16.30 8.81 8.39
CA ARG A 226 -17.76 8.77 8.46
C ARG A 226 -18.39 9.97 7.75
N GLU A 227 -17.88 11.18 8.01
CA GLU A 227 -18.31 12.41 7.33
C GLU A 227 -18.10 12.31 5.79
N THR A 228 -17.07 11.61 5.35
CA THR A 228 -16.84 11.36 3.93
C THR A 228 -17.95 10.48 3.33
N PHE A 229 -18.42 9.44 4.05
CA PHE A 229 -19.60 8.66 3.64
C PHE A 229 -20.86 9.54 3.58
N VAL A 230 -21.14 10.31 4.63
CA VAL A 230 -22.29 11.22 4.68
C VAL A 230 -22.30 12.16 3.49
N ARG A 231 -21.14 12.78 3.17
CA ARG A 231 -20.98 13.69 2.04
C ARG A 231 -21.21 12.99 0.70
N VAL A 232 -20.59 11.81 0.48
CA VAL A 232 -20.67 11.07 -0.80
C VAL A 232 -22.09 10.55 -1.04
N LEU A 233 -22.74 10.03 0.01
CA LEU A 233 -24.11 9.52 -0.05
C LEU A 233 -25.15 10.65 0.01
N LYS A 234 -24.72 11.90 0.30
CA LYS A 234 -25.60 13.07 0.45
C LYS A 234 -26.68 12.87 1.51
N LEU A 235 -26.30 12.23 2.62
CA LEU A 235 -27.19 12.03 3.75
C LEU A 235 -27.35 13.34 4.53
N ASP A 236 -28.56 13.56 5.04
CA ASP A 236 -28.80 14.62 6.02
C ASP A 236 -28.69 14.07 7.46
N PRO A 237 -28.65 14.95 8.48
CA PRO A 237 -28.52 14.52 9.87
C PRO A 237 -29.67 13.65 10.37
N GLU A 238 -30.90 13.79 9.84
CA GLU A 238 -32.04 13.00 10.23
C GLU A 238 -31.94 11.55 9.81
N HIS A 239 -31.33 11.32 8.61
CA HIS A 239 -31.14 10.00 8.01
C HIS A 239 -29.79 9.36 8.38
N THR A 240 -29.00 9.99 9.23
CA THR A 240 -27.70 9.48 9.69
C THR A 240 -27.82 8.97 11.12
N ILE A 241 -27.60 7.67 11.33
CA ILE A 241 -27.64 7.05 12.66
C ILE A 241 -26.23 6.67 13.09
N GLU A 242 -25.79 7.19 14.22
CA GLU A 242 -24.47 7.00 14.81
C GLU A 242 -24.61 6.52 16.26
N PRO A 243 -24.77 5.20 16.51
CA PRO A 243 -24.88 4.70 17.89
C PRO A 243 -23.54 4.88 18.64
N ASP A 244 -23.63 5.26 19.93
CA ASP A 244 -22.44 5.44 20.77
C ASP A 244 -21.61 4.16 20.94
N ASP A 245 -22.26 2.99 20.85
CA ASP A 245 -21.68 1.65 20.96
C ASP A 245 -21.52 0.94 19.60
N SER A 246 -21.51 1.69 18.50
CA SER A 246 -21.49 1.20 17.11
C SER A 246 -20.35 0.20 16.80
N HIS A 247 -19.25 0.26 17.53
CA HIS A 247 -18.10 -0.66 17.39
C HIS A 247 -18.30 -1.99 18.13
N LEU A 248 -19.34 -2.11 18.97
CA LEU A 248 -19.65 -3.28 19.79
C LEU A 248 -20.87 -4.09 19.30
N PHE A 249 -21.54 -3.67 18.23
CA PHE A 249 -22.81 -4.24 17.78
C PHE A 249 -22.76 -5.76 17.60
N ALA A 250 -21.70 -6.32 17.06
CA ALA A 250 -21.55 -7.78 16.94
C ALA A 250 -21.50 -8.47 18.32
N ALA A 251 -20.78 -7.89 19.31
CA ALA A 251 -20.72 -8.42 20.66
C ALA A 251 -22.06 -8.26 21.37
N ILE A 252 -22.71 -7.09 21.29
CA ILE A 252 -24.03 -6.84 21.89
C ILE A 252 -25.07 -7.80 21.29
N GLY A 253 -25.12 -7.92 19.96
CA GLY A 253 -26.06 -8.80 19.29
C GLY A 253 -25.82 -10.28 19.60
N SER A 254 -24.56 -10.70 19.79
CA SER A 254 -24.31 -12.07 20.26
C SER A 254 -24.80 -12.28 21.68
N ALA A 255 -24.67 -11.30 22.59
CA ALA A 255 -25.24 -11.37 23.92
C ALA A 255 -26.77 -11.47 23.89
N LEU A 256 -27.44 -10.73 23.00
CA LEU A 256 -28.89 -10.80 22.80
C LEU A 256 -29.38 -12.15 22.26
N ASN A 257 -28.51 -12.89 21.56
CA ASN A 257 -28.77 -14.25 21.05
C ASN A 257 -28.39 -15.36 22.05
N CYS A 258 -28.29 -15.09 23.34
CA CYS A 258 -27.88 -16.07 24.34
C CYS A 258 -28.89 -17.21 24.51
N ASP A 259 -28.40 -18.38 24.90
CA ASP A 259 -29.23 -19.52 25.31
C ASP A 259 -29.38 -19.54 26.82
N GLU A 260 -30.56 -19.22 27.32
CA GLU A 260 -30.88 -19.13 28.76
C GLU A 260 -30.63 -20.47 29.48
N LYS A 261 -30.52 -21.57 28.76
CA LYS A 261 -30.23 -22.91 29.34
C LYS A 261 -28.74 -23.14 29.57
N LYS A 262 -27.89 -22.36 28.94
CA LYS A 262 -26.42 -22.47 29.02
C LYS A 262 -25.85 -21.35 29.92
N VAL A 263 -26.01 -21.50 31.20
CA VAL A 263 -25.52 -20.53 32.21
C VAL A 263 -24.30 -21.11 32.93
N SER A 264 -23.26 -20.31 33.08
CA SER A 264 -22.04 -20.64 33.83
C SER A 264 -21.52 -19.44 34.61
N ASN A 265 -20.54 -19.60 35.47
CA ASN A 265 -19.85 -18.47 36.08
C ASN A 265 -18.81 -17.88 35.11
N LEU A 266 -18.62 -16.56 35.21
CA LEU A 266 -17.63 -15.84 34.37
C LEU A 266 -16.21 -16.39 34.59
N SER A 267 -15.86 -16.79 35.82
CA SER A 267 -14.59 -17.46 36.16
C SER A 267 -14.36 -18.74 35.39
N SER A 268 -15.40 -19.48 35.05
CA SER A 268 -15.29 -20.76 34.31
C SER A 268 -14.71 -20.55 32.88
N ILE A 269 -15.01 -19.40 32.24
CA ILE A 269 -14.43 -19.07 30.96
C ILE A 269 -12.92 -18.84 31.11
N ARG A 270 -12.51 -18.08 32.15
CA ARG A 270 -11.09 -17.87 32.47
C ARG A 270 -10.35 -19.19 32.68
N GLU A 271 -10.92 -20.13 33.43
CA GLU A 271 -10.32 -21.41 33.70
C GLU A 271 -10.11 -22.24 32.41
N ARG A 272 -11.14 -22.27 31.54
CA ARG A 272 -11.05 -22.99 30.25
C ARG A 272 -10.03 -22.35 29.31
N LEU A 273 -9.94 -21.03 29.28
CA LEU A 273 -8.93 -20.30 28.50
C LEU A 273 -7.50 -20.54 28.99
N SER A 274 -7.32 -20.80 30.31
CA SER A 274 -6.00 -21.10 30.89
C SER A 274 -5.50 -22.51 30.58
N GLY A 275 -6.36 -23.42 30.07
CA GLY A 275 -6.02 -24.78 29.67
C GLY A 275 -5.35 -24.86 28.30
N ASP A 276 -4.81 -26.07 27.98
CA ASP A 276 -4.26 -26.33 26.63
C ASP A 276 -5.40 -26.55 25.62
N LEU A 277 -5.44 -25.67 24.60
CA LEU A 277 -6.37 -25.81 23.48
C LEU A 277 -5.75 -26.67 22.38
N LYS A 278 -6.43 -27.70 21.94
CA LYS A 278 -5.97 -28.54 20.82
C LYS A 278 -6.24 -27.86 19.50
N VAL A 279 -5.21 -27.73 18.66
CA VAL A 279 -5.31 -27.13 17.34
C VAL A 279 -4.87 -28.18 16.29
N GLU A 280 -5.67 -28.36 15.25
CA GLU A 280 -5.33 -29.15 14.07
C GLU A 280 -4.79 -28.21 12.97
N PHE A 281 -3.64 -28.55 12.39
CA PHE A 281 -2.97 -27.73 11.36
C PHE A 281 -3.37 -28.21 9.96
N GLU A 282 -3.95 -27.32 9.16
CA GLU A 282 -4.25 -27.57 7.74
C GLU A 282 -3.22 -26.89 6.80
N VAL A 283 -2.48 -25.90 7.29
CA VAL A 283 -1.52 -25.15 6.49
C VAL A 283 -0.21 -25.94 6.31
N ALA A 284 0.24 -26.06 5.05
CA ALA A 284 1.50 -26.74 4.73
C ALA A 284 2.70 -26.03 5.36
N ARG A 285 3.72 -26.82 5.75
CA ARG A 285 4.96 -26.37 6.39
C ARG A 285 6.15 -26.49 5.44
N MET A 286 7.18 -25.69 5.69
CA MET A 286 8.44 -25.67 4.95
C MET A 286 9.60 -26.05 5.86
N GLU A 287 10.77 -26.28 5.26
CA GLU A 287 11.99 -26.53 6.01
C GLU A 287 12.46 -25.29 6.79
N PRO A 288 13.09 -25.47 7.97
CA PRO A 288 13.75 -24.37 8.68
C PRO A 288 14.78 -23.64 7.82
N LEU A 289 14.93 -22.35 8.07
CA LEU A 289 15.94 -21.54 7.37
C LEU A 289 17.36 -21.97 7.75
N PHE A 290 17.59 -22.16 9.04
CA PHE A 290 18.84 -22.68 9.60
C PHE A 290 18.54 -23.85 10.54
N SER A 291 19.37 -24.89 10.48
CA SER A 291 19.26 -26.06 11.34
C SER A 291 19.82 -25.78 12.75
N ASP A 292 20.83 -24.93 12.86
CA ASP A 292 21.50 -24.57 14.10
C ASP A 292 22.26 -23.24 14.02
N LYS A 293 22.73 -22.77 15.17
CA LYS A 293 23.50 -21.52 15.28
C LYS A 293 24.83 -21.56 14.51
N LYS A 294 25.45 -22.73 14.38
CA LYS A 294 26.73 -22.88 13.68
C LYS A 294 26.57 -22.67 12.17
N GLU A 295 25.47 -23.17 11.60
CA GLU A 295 25.12 -22.92 10.20
C GLU A 295 24.91 -21.42 9.97
N TYR A 296 24.18 -20.76 10.87
CA TYR A 296 23.97 -19.31 10.80
C TYR A 296 25.26 -18.50 10.89
N GLU A 297 26.16 -18.85 11.81
CA GLU A 297 27.46 -18.18 11.95
C GLU A 297 28.33 -18.36 10.70
N THR A 298 28.31 -19.54 10.08
CA THR A 298 29.05 -19.82 8.83
C THR A 298 28.51 -18.99 7.68
N PHE A 299 27.18 -18.89 7.57
CA PHE A 299 26.48 -18.04 6.62
C PHE A 299 26.87 -16.56 6.81
N GLY A 300 26.85 -16.06 8.03
CA GLY A 300 27.22 -14.67 8.36
C GLY A 300 28.65 -14.34 7.93
N LYS A 301 29.62 -15.18 8.33
CA LYS A 301 31.04 -15.00 7.97
C LYS A 301 31.30 -14.95 6.46
N ARG A 302 30.54 -15.72 5.70
CA ARG A 302 30.65 -15.70 4.22
C ARG A 302 30.20 -14.36 3.65
N HIS A 303 29.10 -13.80 4.13
CA HIS A 303 28.57 -12.52 3.65
C HIS A 303 29.39 -11.30 4.11
N GLU A 304 30.09 -11.38 5.26
CA GLU A 304 30.99 -10.34 5.75
C GLU A 304 32.17 -10.05 4.81
N GLN A 305 32.51 -10.98 3.93
CA GLN A 305 33.61 -10.81 2.95
C GLN A 305 33.31 -9.74 1.89
N ALA A 306 32.03 -9.49 1.59
CA ALA A 306 31.61 -8.47 0.62
C ALA A 306 31.43 -7.11 1.30
N SER A 307 32.52 -6.51 1.75
CA SER A 307 32.53 -5.23 2.47
C SER A 307 33.22 -4.11 1.69
N VAL A 308 32.67 -2.90 1.75
CA VAL A 308 33.33 -1.69 1.25
C VAL A 308 34.34 -1.16 2.25
N ARG A 309 35.44 -0.62 1.76
CA ARG A 309 36.37 0.11 2.62
C ARG A 309 35.66 1.34 3.20
N LYS A 310 35.69 1.49 4.53
CA LYS A 310 35.09 2.61 5.25
C LYS A 310 36.15 3.53 5.79
N GLY A 311 35.93 4.84 5.70
CA GLY A 311 36.75 5.89 6.28
C GLY A 311 35.89 6.80 7.17
N ASP A 312 36.52 7.68 7.89
CA ASP A 312 35.83 8.72 8.67
C ASP A 312 35.88 10.06 7.95
N LEU A 313 34.69 10.60 7.64
CA LEU A 313 34.54 11.88 6.96
C LEU A 313 35.25 13.02 7.71
N SER A 314 35.20 13.01 9.05
CA SER A 314 35.76 14.09 9.87
C SER A 314 37.30 14.18 9.81
N SER A 315 37.96 13.12 9.36
CA SER A 315 39.44 13.05 9.23
C SER A 315 39.91 12.98 7.78
N TYR A 316 38.96 13.05 6.80
CA TYR A 316 39.31 12.96 5.39
C TYR A 316 39.60 14.35 4.82
N HIS A 317 40.72 14.48 4.10
CA HIS A 317 41.14 15.70 3.43
C HIS A 317 41.23 15.49 1.92
N GLY A 318 40.52 16.32 1.17
CA GLY A 318 40.50 16.27 -0.30
C GLY A 318 39.11 16.24 -0.91
N ASP A 319 39.05 15.87 -2.18
CA ASP A 319 37.82 15.86 -2.97
C ASP A 319 36.93 14.67 -2.61
N VAL A 320 35.64 14.93 -2.51
CA VAL A 320 34.61 13.90 -2.23
C VAL A 320 33.50 13.96 -3.26
N PHE A 321 32.83 12.82 -3.48
CA PHE A 321 31.76 12.65 -4.44
C PHE A 321 30.47 12.25 -3.73
N LEU A 322 29.40 12.98 -4.05
CA LEU A 322 28.09 12.80 -3.42
C LEU A 322 27.17 11.98 -4.32
N GLY A 323 26.58 10.95 -3.74
CA GLY A 323 25.47 10.20 -4.35
C GLY A 323 24.23 10.24 -3.47
N ILE A 324 23.08 10.55 -4.07
CA ILE A 324 21.79 10.56 -3.38
C ILE A 324 20.82 9.64 -4.12
N ASP A 325 20.26 8.68 -3.40
CA ASP A 325 19.17 7.82 -3.89
C ASP A 325 17.90 8.18 -3.14
N ALA A 326 17.00 8.89 -3.82
CA ALA A 326 15.66 9.22 -3.32
C ALA A 326 14.67 8.15 -3.79
N GLY A 327 14.59 7.06 -3.06
CA GLY A 327 13.62 6.01 -3.32
C GLY A 327 12.20 6.40 -2.93
N SER A 328 11.25 5.50 -3.18
CA SER A 328 9.83 5.72 -2.90
C SER A 328 9.50 5.89 -1.40
N THR A 329 10.18 5.16 -0.53
CA THR A 329 9.93 5.16 0.92
C THR A 329 11.09 5.67 1.75
N THR A 330 12.30 5.63 1.21
CA THR A 330 13.54 5.95 1.92
C THR A 330 14.46 6.80 1.08
N THR A 331 15.20 7.69 1.73
CA THR A 331 16.29 8.44 1.12
C THR A 331 17.63 7.94 1.67
N LYS A 332 18.57 7.71 0.77
CA LYS A 332 19.92 7.27 1.10
C LYS A 332 20.92 8.25 0.53
N VAL A 333 21.99 8.46 1.26
CA VAL A 333 23.10 9.33 0.82
C VAL A 333 24.42 8.59 1.05
N ALA A 334 25.31 8.68 0.10
CA ALA A 334 26.66 8.18 0.21
C ALA A 334 27.66 9.25 -0.20
N LEU A 335 28.72 9.41 0.59
CA LEU A 335 29.86 10.26 0.26
C LEU A 335 31.10 9.39 0.17
N ILE A 336 31.79 9.45 -0.96
CA ILE A 336 32.99 8.65 -1.20
C ILE A 336 34.20 9.53 -1.48
N GLY A 337 35.38 9.02 -1.14
CA GLY A 337 36.66 9.61 -1.52
C GLY A 337 37.05 9.28 -2.95
N THR A 338 38.18 9.82 -3.39
CA THR A 338 38.74 9.62 -4.73
C THR A 338 39.07 8.15 -5.04
N ASP A 339 39.42 7.36 -4.04
CA ASP A 339 39.70 5.92 -4.16
C ASP A 339 38.46 5.02 -4.03
N GLY A 340 37.26 5.60 -3.83
CA GLY A 340 36.01 4.87 -3.65
C GLY A 340 35.74 4.43 -2.18
N THR A 341 36.58 4.84 -1.23
CA THR A 341 36.34 4.62 0.20
C THR A 341 35.04 5.32 0.61
N LEU A 342 34.13 4.61 1.27
CA LEU A 342 32.88 5.17 1.81
C LEU A 342 33.19 5.96 3.08
N LEU A 343 33.05 7.28 3.03
CA LEU A 343 33.37 8.20 4.11
C LEU A 343 32.16 8.53 4.98
N TYR A 344 30.97 8.53 4.39
CA TYR A 344 29.72 8.79 5.07
C TYR A 344 28.59 8.05 4.37
N SER A 345 27.65 7.57 5.16
CA SER A 345 26.41 6.98 4.65
C SER A 345 25.23 7.37 5.53
N PHE A 346 24.10 7.58 4.88
CA PHE A 346 22.81 7.89 5.50
C PHE A 346 21.73 6.99 4.91
N TYR A 347 20.83 6.54 5.77
CA TYR A 347 19.66 5.74 5.36
C TYR A 347 18.51 6.05 6.32
N ASP A 348 17.47 6.69 5.83
CA ASP A 348 16.28 6.98 6.64
C ASP A 348 15.00 6.98 5.79
N GLY A 349 13.85 6.86 6.48
CA GLY A 349 12.53 6.98 5.88
C GLY A 349 12.28 8.40 5.36
N ASN A 350 11.49 8.52 4.28
CA ASN A 350 11.14 9.82 3.70
C ASN A 350 10.26 10.69 4.60
N HIS A 351 9.63 10.13 5.62
CA HIS A 351 8.72 10.84 6.54
C HIS A 351 7.69 11.73 5.81
N GLY A 352 7.31 11.32 4.60
CA GLY A 352 6.43 12.07 3.71
C GLY A 352 7.11 13.19 2.90
N SER A 353 8.43 13.33 2.99
CA SER A 353 9.21 14.30 2.19
C SER A 353 10.65 13.83 1.96
N PRO A 354 10.96 13.27 0.79
CA PRO A 354 12.34 12.89 0.46
C PRO A 354 13.30 14.09 0.49
N LEU A 355 12.81 15.28 0.15
CA LEU A 355 13.63 16.49 0.17
C LEU A 355 14.05 16.89 1.60
N ASN A 356 13.12 16.88 2.57
CA ASN A 356 13.47 17.17 3.97
C ASN A 356 14.43 16.11 4.54
N THR A 357 14.27 14.85 4.15
CA THR A 357 15.17 13.78 4.56
C THR A 357 16.56 13.96 3.97
N ALA A 358 16.67 14.38 2.71
CA ALA A 358 17.96 14.70 2.09
C ALA A 358 18.62 15.94 2.74
N ILE A 359 17.86 16.98 3.11
CA ILE A 359 18.38 18.14 3.83
C ILE A 359 19.01 17.71 5.16
N ARG A 360 18.34 16.84 5.94
CA ARG A 360 18.92 16.31 7.20
C ARG A 360 20.25 15.58 6.98
N ALA A 361 20.37 14.79 5.92
CA ALA A 361 21.65 14.16 5.57
C ALA A 361 22.74 15.20 5.25
N MET A 362 22.36 16.29 4.56
CA MET A 362 23.29 17.39 4.27
C MET A 362 23.68 18.16 5.54
N ASP A 363 22.79 18.30 6.53
CA ASP A 363 23.10 18.86 7.84
C ASP A 363 24.18 18.04 8.56
N GLU A 364 24.02 16.72 8.59
CA GLU A 364 25.03 15.83 9.19
C GLU A 364 26.37 15.86 8.44
N ILE A 365 26.35 15.98 7.11
CA ILE A 365 27.57 16.15 6.32
C ILE A 365 28.25 17.48 6.65
N ALA A 366 27.49 18.57 6.76
CA ALA A 366 28.01 19.89 7.10
C ALA A 366 28.75 19.92 8.44
N GLU A 367 28.24 19.18 9.44
CA GLU A 367 28.88 19.08 10.76
C GLU A 367 30.20 18.32 10.76
N ARG A 368 30.38 17.40 9.80
CA ARG A 368 31.53 16.46 9.79
C ARG A 368 32.54 16.75 8.69
N LEU A 369 32.15 17.46 7.62
CA LEU A 369 33.03 17.71 6.49
C LEU A 369 34.12 18.73 6.85
N PRO A 370 35.41 18.39 6.77
CA PRO A 370 36.50 19.33 7.03
C PRO A 370 36.48 20.50 6.06
N LYS A 371 36.96 21.68 6.50
CA LYS A 371 36.93 22.93 5.70
C LYS A 371 37.75 22.87 4.41
N ASP A 372 38.75 22.01 4.39
CA ASP A 372 39.64 21.77 3.24
C ASP A 372 39.17 20.63 2.32
N SER A 373 38.02 20.02 2.63
CA SER A 373 37.36 19.01 1.81
C SER A 373 36.21 19.62 1.04
N LYS A 374 36.00 19.17 -0.20
CA LYS A 374 34.96 19.69 -1.09
C LYS A 374 34.16 18.58 -1.77
N ILE A 375 32.84 18.74 -1.85
CA ILE A 375 32.02 17.97 -2.76
C ILE A 375 32.23 18.53 -4.17
N VAL A 376 33.02 17.83 -4.99
CA VAL A 376 33.43 18.31 -6.30
C VAL A 376 32.49 17.89 -7.42
N HIS A 377 31.72 16.81 -7.19
CA HIS A 377 30.66 16.38 -8.10
C HIS A 377 29.58 15.61 -7.35
N SER A 378 28.35 15.70 -7.86
CA SER A 378 27.16 15.13 -7.23
C SER A 378 26.24 14.47 -8.23
N CYS A 379 25.59 13.38 -7.81
CA CYS A 379 24.64 12.63 -8.63
C CYS A 379 23.44 12.20 -7.79
N SER A 380 22.24 12.37 -8.35
CA SER A 380 21.00 11.82 -7.80
C SER A 380 20.47 10.67 -8.62
N THR A 381 19.74 9.77 -7.97
CA THR A 381 19.03 8.65 -8.58
C THR A 381 17.74 8.34 -7.82
N GLY A 382 16.95 7.37 -8.29
CA GLY A 382 15.69 6.96 -7.69
C GLY A 382 14.49 7.79 -8.14
N TYR A 383 13.30 7.50 -7.59
CA TYR A 383 12.04 8.16 -7.98
C TYR A 383 12.03 9.67 -7.74
N GLY A 384 12.73 10.15 -6.71
CA GLY A 384 12.86 11.57 -6.39
C GLY A 384 14.06 12.26 -7.05
N GLU A 385 14.73 11.60 -8.00
CA GLU A 385 15.95 12.11 -8.66
C GLU A 385 15.78 13.54 -9.17
N ALA A 386 14.75 13.79 -9.99
CA ALA A 386 14.55 15.08 -10.63
C ALA A 386 14.21 16.21 -9.62
N LEU A 387 13.47 15.89 -8.56
CA LEU A 387 13.17 16.84 -7.48
C LEU A 387 14.45 17.25 -6.76
N LEU A 388 15.28 16.29 -6.32
CA LEU A 388 16.50 16.57 -5.60
C LEU A 388 17.55 17.27 -6.47
N LYS A 389 17.68 16.82 -7.72
CA LYS A 389 18.54 17.49 -8.70
C LYS A 389 18.16 18.95 -8.86
N SER A 390 16.87 19.25 -8.98
CA SER A 390 16.38 20.63 -9.08
C SER A 390 16.58 21.40 -7.77
N ALA A 391 16.23 20.81 -6.62
CA ALA A 391 16.30 21.49 -5.33
C ALA A 391 17.73 21.87 -4.93
N PHE A 392 18.68 20.94 -5.07
CA PHE A 392 20.07 21.12 -4.68
C PHE A 392 20.98 21.57 -5.82
N SER A 393 20.45 21.70 -7.04
CA SER A 393 21.21 21.98 -8.28
C SER A 393 22.32 20.98 -8.51
N LEU A 394 22.05 19.68 -8.28
CA LEU A 394 23.04 18.60 -8.42
C LEU A 394 23.54 18.53 -9.86
N ASP A 395 24.81 18.14 -10.02
CA ASP A 395 25.51 18.13 -11.31
C ASP A 395 24.87 17.16 -12.29
N THR A 396 24.59 15.94 -11.85
CA THR A 396 24.03 14.88 -12.68
C THR A 396 22.85 14.20 -12.03
N GLY A 397 22.01 13.60 -12.85
CA GLY A 397 21.00 12.63 -12.45
C GLY A 397 21.18 11.38 -13.29
N GLU A 398 20.93 10.21 -12.71
CA GLU A 398 21.12 8.94 -13.41
C GLU A 398 19.97 7.98 -13.13
N VAL A 399 19.68 7.12 -14.10
CA VAL A 399 18.69 6.08 -13.97
C VAL A 399 19.10 5.10 -12.86
N GLU A 400 18.17 4.76 -12.00
CA GLU A 400 18.41 3.93 -10.81
C GLU A 400 19.07 2.59 -11.13
N THR A 401 18.67 1.92 -12.23
CA THR A 401 19.25 0.65 -12.66
C THR A 401 20.72 0.77 -13.02
N ILE A 402 21.16 1.91 -13.53
CA ILE A 402 22.57 2.17 -13.85
C ILE A 402 23.36 2.40 -12.55
N ALA A 403 22.82 3.17 -11.61
CA ALA A 403 23.46 3.35 -10.31
C ALA A 403 23.65 2.01 -9.58
N HIS A 404 22.63 1.18 -9.56
CA HIS A 404 22.70 -0.18 -8.99
C HIS A 404 23.73 -1.07 -9.70
N PHE A 405 23.85 -0.97 -11.02
CA PHE A 405 24.86 -1.72 -11.78
C PHE A 405 26.29 -1.27 -11.41
N TYR A 406 26.56 0.03 -11.34
CA TYR A 406 27.87 0.55 -10.94
C TYR A 406 28.26 0.07 -9.55
N ALA A 407 27.34 0.11 -8.60
CA ALA A 407 27.60 -0.40 -7.26
C ALA A 407 27.85 -1.91 -7.24
N ALA A 408 27.06 -2.71 -7.93
CA ALA A 408 27.24 -4.16 -7.97
C ALA A 408 28.55 -4.56 -8.64
N LYS A 409 28.92 -3.89 -9.74
CA LYS A 409 30.19 -4.08 -10.46
C LYS A 409 31.40 -3.76 -9.58
N PHE A 410 31.29 -2.81 -8.66
CA PHE A 410 32.37 -2.51 -7.70
C PHE A 410 32.67 -3.71 -6.80
N PHE A 411 31.65 -4.45 -6.33
CA PHE A 411 31.81 -5.65 -5.49
C PHE A 411 32.14 -6.91 -6.30
N ASN A 412 31.57 -7.03 -7.49
CA ASN A 412 31.86 -8.15 -8.40
C ASN A 412 31.92 -7.65 -9.86
N PRO A 413 33.14 -7.46 -10.39
CA PRO A 413 33.33 -7.02 -11.79
C PRO A 413 32.71 -7.95 -12.84
N SER A 414 32.45 -9.21 -12.50
CA SER A 414 31.85 -10.22 -13.37
C SER A 414 30.37 -10.48 -13.05
N VAL A 415 29.65 -9.51 -12.47
CA VAL A 415 28.23 -9.66 -12.10
C VAL A 415 27.38 -10.02 -13.33
N ASP A 416 26.59 -11.09 -13.21
CA ASP A 416 25.66 -11.58 -14.25
C ASP A 416 24.24 -11.08 -14.00
N CYS A 417 23.84 -11.02 -12.72
CA CYS A 417 22.49 -10.65 -12.32
C CYS A 417 22.50 -9.88 -11.01
N ILE A 418 21.69 -8.84 -10.97
CA ILE A 418 21.44 -8.06 -9.75
C ILE A 418 19.99 -8.24 -9.40
N LEU A 419 19.73 -8.66 -8.16
CA LEU A 419 18.39 -8.65 -7.59
C LEU A 419 18.32 -7.58 -6.51
N ASP A 420 17.62 -6.52 -6.82
CA ASP A 420 17.33 -5.44 -5.88
C ASP A 420 15.91 -5.60 -5.34
N ILE A 421 15.78 -5.70 -4.01
CA ILE A 421 14.48 -5.72 -3.33
C ILE A 421 14.43 -4.53 -2.37
N GLY A 422 13.73 -3.51 -2.82
CA GLY A 422 13.47 -2.30 -2.06
C GLY A 422 12.29 -2.44 -1.10
N GLY A 423 11.84 -1.31 -0.58
CA GLY A 423 10.66 -1.24 0.28
C GLY A 423 9.36 -1.45 -0.48
N GLN A 424 9.22 -0.92 -1.68
CA GLN A 424 7.97 -0.93 -2.46
C GLN A 424 8.10 -1.60 -3.83
N ASP A 425 9.28 -1.67 -4.36
CA ASP A 425 9.58 -2.20 -5.68
C ASP A 425 10.66 -3.27 -5.63
N MET A 426 10.77 -3.98 -6.71
CA MET A 426 11.79 -4.99 -6.91
C MET A 426 12.26 -4.95 -8.36
N LYS A 427 13.57 -5.11 -8.54
CA LYS A 427 14.22 -5.10 -9.84
C LYS A 427 15.11 -6.33 -9.98
N CYS A 428 15.02 -6.99 -11.13
CA CYS A 428 16.01 -7.97 -11.57
C CYS A 428 16.71 -7.40 -12.81
N ILE A 429 18.00 -7.11 -12.67
CA ILE A 429 18.82 -6.50 -13.72
C ILE A 429 19.79 -7.56 -14.21
N ARG A 430 19.69 -7.93 -15.48
CA ARG A 430 20.61 -8.87 -16.12
C ARG A 430 21.71 -8.11 -16.82
N ILE A 431 22.92 -8.58 -16.61
CA ILE A 431 24.13 -7.99 -17.16
C ILE A 431 24.71 -8.92 -18.21
N LYS A 432 25.10 -8.37 -19.35
CA LYS A 432 25.76 -9.09 -20.42
C LYS A 432 26.74 -8.18 -21.12
N ASN A 433 27.95 -8.67 -21.37
CA ASN A 433 29.01 -7.89 -22.02
C ASN A 433 29.24 -6.53 -21.32
N ASP A 434 29.29 -6.53 -19.99
CA ASP A 434 29.55 -5.35 -19.17
C ASP A 434 28.53 -4.21 -19.36
N SER A 435 27.30 -4.56 -19.71
CA SER A 435 26.18 -3.61 -19.85
C SER A 435 24.86 -4.22 -19.39
N VAL A 436 23.91 -3.38 -19.04
CA VAL A 436 22.55 -3.81 -18.70
C VAL A 436 21.87 -4.35 -19.96
N ASP A 437 21.60 -5.67 -19.98
CA ASP A 437 20.94 -6.37 -21.08
C ASP A 437 19.41 -6.28 -20.96
N SER A 438 18.87 -6.55 -19.77
CA SER A 438 17.42 -6.48 -19.53
C SER A 438 17.11 -6.17 -18.09
N VAL A 439 15.95 -5.56 -17.87
CA VAL A 439 15.43 -5.21 -16.55
C VAL A 439 14.00 -5.72 -16.42
N GLN A 440 13.75 -6.48 -15.37
CA GLN A 440 12.40 -6.89 -14.99
C GLN A 440 12.03 -6.16 -13.70
N LEU A 441 10.92 -5.45 -13.74
CA LEU A 441 10.45 -4.59 -12.66
C LEU A 441 9.15 -5.11 -12.09
N ASN A 442 8.97 -4.95 -10.79
CA ASN A 442 7.68 -5.04 -10.12
C ASN A 442 7.46 -3.78 -9.30
N GLU A 443 6.82 -2.80 -9.88
CA GLU A 443 6.43 -1.55 -9.23
C GLU A 443 4.95 -1.55 -8.81
N ALA A 444 4.18 -2.45 -9.40
CA ALA A 444 2.72 -2.49 -9.21
C ALA A 444 2.28 -3.25 -7.96
N CYS A 445 3.12 -4.09 -7.38
CA CYS A 445 2.74 -4.93 -6.26
C CYS A 445 3.86 -5.11 -5.24
N SER A 446 3.64 -4.66 -4.03
CA SER A 446 4.60 -4.79 -2.91
C SER A 446 4.73 -6.23 -2.35
N SER A 447 4.02 -7.22 -2.91
CA SER A 447 4.01 -8.62 -2.42
C SER A 447 5.33 -9.39 -2.63
N GLY A 448 6.38 -8.76 -2.99
CA GLY A 448 7.74 -9.30 -3.08
C GLY A 448 8.75 -8.32 -2.53
N CYS A 449 8.32 -7.32 -1.77
CA CYS A 449 9.13 -6.19 -1.33
C CYS A 449 9.13 -6.07 0.20
N GLY A 450 10.04 -5.26 0.74
CA GLY A 450 10.25 -5.11 2.17
C GLY A 450 9.04 -4.59 2.95
N SER A 451 8.26 -3.67 2.36
CA SER A 451 7.05 -3.13 3.00
C SER A 451 5.98 -4.19 3.28
N PHE A 452 6.02 -5.31 2.58
CA PHE A 452 5.16 -6.44 2.87
C PHE A 452 5.50 -7.06 4.23
N ILE A 453 6.79 -7.36 4.47
CA ILE A 453 7.28 -7.87 5.76
C ILE A 453 7.01 -6.85 6.87
N GLU A 454 7.30 -5.57 6.61
CA GLU A 454 7.04 -4.48 7.56
C GLU A 454 5.57 -4.39 7.96
N THR A 455 4.65 -4.53 7.01
CA THR A 455 3.21 -4.51 7.27
C THR A 455 2.79 -5.63 8.22
N PHE A 456 3.32 -6.85 8.00
CA PHE A 456 3.03 -7.97 8.88
C PHE A 456 3.69 -7.84 10.25
N ALA A 457 4.95 -7.40 10.31
CA ALA A 457 5.64 -7.15 11.58
C ALA A 457 4.82 -6.16 12.45
N LYS A 458 4.40 -5.03 11.89
CA LYS A 458 3.55 -4.06 12.58
C LYS A 458 2.18 -4.62 12.98
N SER A 459 1.56 -5.43 12.12
CA SER A 459 0.26 -6.07 12.44
C SER A 459 0.34 -7.05 13.59
N LEU A 460 1.53 -7.61 13.82
CA LEU A 460 1.86 -8.51 14.91
C LEU A 460 2.52 -7.80 16.12
N ASN A 461 2.60 -6.47 16.08
CA ASN A 461 3.21 -5.63 17.10
C ASN A 461 4.71 -5.91 17.33
N TYR A 462 5.43 -6.17 16.24
CA TYR A 462 6.88 -6.35 16.24
C TYR A 462 7.59 -5.22 15.50
N GLU A 463 8.76 -4.84 15.99
CA GLU A 463 9.72 -4.11 15.17
C GLU A 463 10.26 -5.02 14.06
N VAL A 464 10.48 -4.45 12.86
CA VAL A 464 10.89 -5.23 11.67
C VAL A 464 12.17 -6.06 11.92
N LYS A 465 13.12 -5.49 12.65
CA LYS A 465 14.39 -6.17 12.99
C LYS A 465 14.20 -7.36 13.91
N ASP A 466 13.30 -7.25 14.89
CA ASP A 466 13.04 -8.34 15.83
C ASP A 466 12.19 -9.42 15.18
N PHE A 467 11.20 -9.02 14.37
CA PHE A 467 10.44 -9.95 13.54
C PHE A 467 11.33 -10.78 12.59
N ALA A 468 12.37 -10.16 12.01
CA ALA A 468 13.34 -10.86 11.17
C ALA A 468 14.18 -11.88 11.95
N LYS A 469 14.54 -11.59 13.22
CA LYS A 469 15.27 -12.52 14.07
C LYS A 469 14.45 -13.74 14.46
N GLU A 470 13.14 -13.55 14.75
CA GLU A 470 12.22 -14.67 15.04
C GLU A 470 12.23 -15.72 13.94
N ALA A 471 12.37 -15.31 12.68
CA ALA A 471 12.35 -16.23 11.54
C ALA A 471 13.54 -17.19 11.47
N LEU A 472 14.70 -16.83 12.04
CA LEU A 472 15.98 -17.51 11.78
C LEU A 472 15.98 -18.98 12.19
N PHE A 473 15.35 -19.28 13.32
CA PHE A 473 15.31 -20.62 13.92
C PHE A 473 13.89 -21.17 14.08
N ALA A 474 12.95 -20.69 13.24
CA ALA A 474 11.61 -21.23 13.16
C ALA A 474 11.66 -22.74 12.83
N GLU A 475 11.01 -23.57 13.63
CA GLU A 475 11.04 -25.04 13.47
C GLU A 475 10.11 -25.49 12.34
N HIS A 476 8.99 -24.80 12.15
CA HIS A 476 7.94 -25.20 11.21
C HIS A 476 7.43 -24.04 10.36
N PRO A 477 8.29 -23.40 9.52
CA PRO A 477 7.90 -22.27 8.69
C PRO A 477 6.66 -22.55 7.84
N ILE A 478 5.75 -21.60 7.75
CA ILE A 478 4.48 -21.77 7.03
C ILE A 478 4.67 -21.59 5.52
N ASP A 479 4.10 -22.48 4.69
CA ASP A 479 4.04 -22.24 3.25
C ASP A 479 2.89 -21.29 2.88
N LEU A 480 3.20 -20.03 2.78
CA LEU A 480 2.26 -18.99 2.35
C LEU A 480 2.05 -18.95 0.82
N GLY A 481 2.90 -19.67 0.06
CA GLY A 481 2.84 -19.72 -1.41
C GLY A 481 3.28 -18.44 -2.11
N THR A 482 2.80 -18.26 -3.35
CA THR A 482 3.15 -17.11 -4.23
C THR A 482 1.91 -16.29 -4.57
N ARG A 483 1.25 -15.72 -3.60
CA ARG A 483 0.04 -14.92 -3.81
C ARG A 483 0.28 -13.45 -3.49
N CYS A 484 -0.61 -12.57 -3.93
CA CYS A 484 -0.54 -11.16 -3.56
C CYS A 484 -0.81 -10.99 -2.04
N THR A 485 -0.46 -9.85 -1.51
CA THR A 485 -0.58 -9.49 -0.09
C THR A 485 -1.97 -9.79 0.49
N VAL A 486 -3.01 -9.55 -0.28
CA VAL A 486 -4.41 -9.77 0.12
C VAL A 486 -4.69 -11.25 0.41
N PHE A 487 -4.34 -12.13 -0.53
CA PHE A 487 -4.54 -13.58 -0.35
C PHE A 487 -3.59 -14.17 0.69
N MET A 488 -2.43 -13.56 0.89
CA MET A 488 -1.48 -14.01 1.89
C MET A 488 -1.94 -13.69 3.31
N ASN A 489 -2.59 -12.55 3.49
CA ASN A 489 -3.25 -12.18 4.73
C ASN A 489 -4.22 -13.27 5.21
N SER A 490 -5.04 -13.79 4.31
CA SER A 490 -5.99 -14.87 4.63
C SER A 490 -5.27 -16.14 5.09
N LYS A 491 -4.13 -16.50 4.46
CA LYS A 491 -3.33 -17.67 4.89
C LYS A 491 -2.61 -17.44 6.22
N VAL A 492 -2.04 -16.27 6.45
CA VAL A 492 -1.43 -15.92 7.74
C VAL A 492 -2.47 -16.02 8.84
N LYS A 493 -3.69 -15.51 8.63
CA LYS A 493 -4.78 -15.62 9.60
C LYS A 493 -5.24 -17.05 9.84
N GLN A 494 -5.33 -17.85 8.77
CA GLN A 494 -5.64 -19.26 8.94
C GLN A 494 -4.58 -19.91 9.83
N ALA A 495 -3.30 -19.67 9.55
CA ALA A 495 -2.21 -20.20 10.36
C ALA A 495 -2.25 -19.71 11.82
N GLN A 496 -2.60 -18.43 12.04
CA GLN A 496 -2.82 -17.90 13.40
C GLN A 496 -3.97 -18.59 14.13
N LYS A 497 -5.09 -18.82 13.43
CA LYS A 497 -6.23 -19.59 13.97
C LYS A 497 -5.84 -21.03 14.31
N GLU A 498 -4.88 -21.60 13.60
CA GLU A 498 -4.29 -22.92 13.81
C GLU A 498 -3.16 -22.91 14.85
N GLY A 499 -2.90 -21.77 15.52
CA GLY A 499 -1.91 -21.64 16.58
C GLY A 499 -0.46 -21.61 16.10
N ALA A 500 -0.21 -21.13 14.87
CA ALA A 500 1.15 -20.97 14.39
C ALA A 500 1.88 -19.85 15.16
N GLU A 501 3.13 -20.10 15.50
CA GLU A 501 3.98 -19.14 16.20
C GLU A 501 4.41 -17.98 15.27
N VAL A 502 4.75 -16.84 15.88
CA VAL A 502 5.23 -15.67 15.14
C VAL A 502 6.50 -15.98 14.35
N SER A 503 7.38 -16.81 14.89
CA SER A 503 8.58 -17.33 14.24
C SER A 503 8.28 -18.04 12.92
N ASP A 504 7.31 -18.95 12.91
CA ASP A 504 6.88 -19.72 11.74
C ASP A 504 6.24 -18.84 10.67
N ILE A 505 5.47 -17.83 11.11
CA ILE A 505 4.86 -16.83 10.21
C ILE A 505 5.94 -15.96 9.59
N SER A 506 6.90 -15.48 10.38
CA SER A 506 7.98 -14.61 9.89
C SER A 506 8.87 -15.34 8.87
N ALA A 507 9.25 -16.59 9.16
CA ALA A 507 10.01 -17.41 8.22
C ALA A 507 9.22 -17.71 6.94
N GLY A 508 7.92 -18.01 7.07
CA GLY A 508 7.02 -18.23 5.93
C GLY A 508 6.91 -16.99 5.03
N LEU A 509 6.88 -15.79 5.62
CA LEU A 509 6.88 -14.53 4.88
C LEU A 509 8.20 -14.31 4.14
N ALA A 510 9.35 -14.59 4.76
CA ALA A 510 10.65 -14.52 4.11
C ALA A 510 10.72 -15.41 2.87
N TYR A 511 10.28 -16.67 2.98
CA TYR A 511 10.15 -17.57 1.84
C TYR A 511 9.21 -17.03 0.76
N SER A 512 8.07 -16.50 1.16
CA SER A 512 7.04 -16.01 0.24
C SER A 512 7.48 -14.78 -0.56
N VAL A 513 8.20 -13.84 0.06
CA VAL A 513 8.79 -12.69 -0.63
C VAL A 513 9.69 -13.17 -1.77
N ILE A 514 10.56 -14.13 -1.49
CA ILE A 514 11.49 -14.68 -2.49
C ILE A 514 10.77 -15.52 -3.55
N LYS A 515 9.80 -16.37 -3.15
CA LYS A 515 8.97 -17.09 -4.12
C LYS A 515 8.26 -16.14 -5.08
N ASN A 516 7.72 -15.02 -4.60
CA ASN A 516 7.11 -14.00 -5.46
C ASN A 516 8.16 -13.34 -6.38
N ALA A 517 9.32 -12.98 -5.85
CA ALA A 517 10.42 -12.42 -6.62
C ALA A 517 10.80 -13.34 -7.78
N LEU A 518 11.15 -14.56 -7.49
CA LEU A 518 11.68 -15.50 -8.46
C LEU A 518 10.62 -16.01 -9.45
N PHE A 519 9.46 -16.44 -8.96
CA PHE A 519 8.49 -17.14 -9.80
C PHE A 519 7.43 -16.24 -10.44
N LYS A 520 7.08 -15.11 -9.81
CA LYS A 520 6.07 -14.18 -10.36
C LYS A 520 6.68 -13.09 -11.22
N VAL A 521 7.74 -12.45 -10.74
CA VAL A 521 8.36 -11.32 -11.41
C VAL A 521 9.39 -11.77 -12.41
N ILE A 522 10.40 -12.50 -11.95
CA ILE A 522 11.50 -12.98 -12.82
C ILE A 522 11.02 -14.12 -13.71
N LYS A 523 9.95 -14.82 -13.32
CA LYS A 523 9.39 -16.01 -14.00
C LYS A 523 10.46 -17.08 -14.18
N LEU A 524 11.22 -17.31 -13.13
CA LEU A 524 12.32 -18.26 -13.11
C LEU A 524 11.77 -19.68 -13.36
N THR A 525 12.30 -20.33 -14.37
CA THR A 525 12.04 -21.75 -14.66
C THR A 525 13.19 -22.63 -14.21
N ASP A 526 14.41 -22.10 -14.16
CA ASP A 526 15.62 -22.76 -13.73
C ASP A 526 16.58 -21.73 -13.10
N ALA A 527 17.18 -22.10 -11.97
CA ALA A 527 18.12 -21.26 -11.23
C ALA A 527 19.37 -20.89 -12.06
N SER A 528 19.81 -21.75 -12.98
CA SER A 528 20.94 -21.50 -13.88
C SER A 528 20.75 -20.24 -14.74
N SER A 529 19.50 -19.83 -14.95
CA SER A 529 19.16 -18.63 -15.73
C SER A 529 19.54 -17.32 -15.03
N LEU A 530 19.85 -17.32 -13.73
CA LEU A 530 20.34 -16.15 -12.99
C LEU A 530 21.83 -15.87 -13.23
N GLY A 531 22.57 -16.84 -13.78
CA GLY A 531 24.03 -16.77 -13.88
C GLY A 531 24.73 -17.31 -12.64
N LYS A 532 26.05 -17.16 -12.60
CA LYS A 532 26.89 -17.63 -11.48
C LYS A 532 27.22 -16.53 -10.47
N ASN A 533 27.25 -15.30 -10.94
CA ASN A 533 27.68 -14.13 -10.17
C ASN A 533 26.46 -13.26 -9.86
N VAL A 534 25.69 -13.62 -8.85
CA VAL A 534 24.48 -12.91 -8.45
C VAL A 534 24.80 -11.99 -7.28
N VAL A 535 24.50 -10.70 -7.44
CA VAL A 535 24.58 -9.69 -6.37
C VAL A 535 23.17 -9.35 -5.93
N VAL A 536 22.91 -9.47 -4.63
CA VAL A 536 21.63 -9.05 -4.02
C VAL A 536 21.80 -7.75 -3.27
N GLN A 537 20.82 -6.87 -3.43
CA GLN A 537 20.86 -5.52 -2.84
C GLN A 537 19.45 -5.02 -2.52
N GLY A 538 19.38 -3.83 -1.92
CA GLY A 538 18.15 -3.27 -1.36
C GLY A 538 18.02 -3.56 0.13
N GLY A 539 17.27 -2.70 0.85
CA GLY A 539 17.14 -2.76 2.30
C GLY A 539 16.55 -4.07 2.82
N THR A 540 15.75 -4.75 2.01
CA THR A 540 15.11 -6.04 2.35
C THR A 540 16.13 -7.15 2.58
N PHE A 541 17.28 -7.12 1.92
CA PHE A 541 18.34 -8.12 2.09
C PHE A 541 19.21 -7.94 3.34
N TYR A 542 18.98 -6.87 4.14
CA TYR A 542 19.50 -6.84 5.52
C TYR A 542 18.80 -7.85 6.44
N ASN A 543 17.64 -8.37 6.03
CA ASN A 543 16.97 -9.47 6.70
C ASN A 543 17.63 -10.81 6.27
N ASP A 544 18.41 -11.41 7.17
CA ASP A 544 19.12 -12.67 6.92
C ASP A 544 18.16 -13.84 6.62
N ALA A 545 16.93 -13.80 7.13
CA ALA A 545 15.92 -14.81 6.80
C ALA A 545 15.51 -14.74 5.32
N VAL A 546 15.36 -13.53 4.76
CA VAL A 546 15.07 -13.31 3.34
C VAL A 546 16.26 -13.75 2.48
N LEU A 547 17.47 -13.38 2.87
CA LEU A 547 18.69 -13.75 2.17
C LEU A 547 18.86 -15.27 2.13
N ARG A 548 18.66 -15.93 3.27
CA ARG A 548 18.75 -17.40 3.36
C ARG A 548 17.63 -18.10 2.58
N ALA A 549 16.41 -17.57 2.62
CA ALA A 549 15.31 -18.08 1.82
C ALA A 549 15.63 -18.01 0.32
N PHE A 550 16.28 -16.94 -0.13
CA PHE A 550 16.74 -16.83 -1.52
C PHE A 550 17.72 -17.95 -1.88
N GLU A 551 18.76 -18.12 -1.09
CA GLU A 551 19.77 -19.16 -1.36
C GLU A 551 19.17 -20.57 -1.36
N LYS A 552 18.24 -20.85 -0.42
CA LYS A 552 17.55 -22.17 -0.36
C LYS A 552 16.65 -22.41 -1.57
N ILE A 553 15.88 -21.39 -1.99
CA ILE A 553 14.95 -21.54 -3.14
C ILE A 553 15.70 -21.58 -4.46
N ALA A 554 16.71 -20.71 -4.63
CA ALA A 554 17.47 -20.61 -5.86
C ALA A 554 18.56 -21.70 -5.97
N GLY A 555 18.96 -22.32 -4.85
CA GLY A 555 20.01 -23.34 -4.82
C GLY A 555 21.41 -22.81 -5.16
N ILE A 556 21.65 -21.50 -5.00
CA ILE A 556 22.91 -20.81 -5.28
C ILE A 556 23.33 -19.93 -4.12
N GLU A 557 24.63 -19.78 -3.94
CA GLU A 557 25.17 -18.74 -3.06
C GLU A 557 25.24 -17.41 -3.77
N VAL A 558 24.95 -16.31 -3.03
CA VAL A 558 24.92 -14.96 -3.59
C VAL A 558 25.84 -14.01 -2.84
N ILE A 559 26.15 -12.90 -3.46
CA ILE A 559 26.93 -11.82 -2.84
C ILE A 559 25.96 -10.77 -2.33
N ARG A 560 25.98 -10.54 -1.00
CA ARG A 560 25.30 -9.42 -0.36
C ARG A 560 26.34 -8.45 0.16
N PRO A 561 26.51 -7.26 -0.46
CA PRO A 561 27.37 -6.21 0.08
C PRO A 561 26.92 -5.78 1.49
N ASP A 562 27.88 -5.39 2.33
CA ASP A 562 27.62 -4.85 3.68
C ASP A 562 26.81 -3.53 3.64
N ILE A 563 26.78 -2.88 2.47
CA ILE A 563 26.01 -1.66 2.18
C ILE A 563 24.79 -1.92 1.28
N ALA A 564 24.26 -3.13 1.31
CA ALA A 564 23.16 -3.55 0.42
C ALA A 564 21.99 -2.56 0.35
N GLY A 565 21.66 -1.87 1.45
CA GLY A 565 20.56 -0.91 1.52
C GLY A 565 20.85 0.46 0.91
N ILE A 566 22.10 0.80 0.65
CA ILE A 566 22.51 2.11 0.09
C ILE A 566 23.21 2.00 -1.27
N MET A 567 23.08 0.86 -1.95
CA MET A 567 23.77 0.59 -3.22
C MET A 567 23.42 1.62 -4.30
N GLY A 568 22.17 2.09 -4.38
CA GLY A 568 21.79 3.14 -5.31
C GLY A 568 22.56 4.45 -5.07
N ALA A 569 22.66 4.89 -3.81
CA ALA A 569 23.41 6.10 -3.47
C ALA A 569 24.93 5.91 -3.68
N PHE A 570 25.48 4.75 -3.30
CA PHE A 570 26.89 4.44 -3.52
C PHE A 570 27.21 4.39 -5.01
N GLY A 571 26.37 3.76 -5.83
CA GLY A 571 26.51 3.75 -7.29
C GLY A 571 26.42 5.14 -7.91
N ALA A 572 25.49 5.98 -7.43
CA ALA A 572 25.43 7.37 -7.87
C ALA A 572 26.70 8.15 -7.53
N ALA A 573 27.29 7.93 -6.33
CA ALA A 573 28.57 8.53 -5.95
C ALA A 573 29.74 8.03 -6.83
N LEU A 574 29.76 6.74 -7.20
CA LEU A 574 30.73 6.19 -8.16
C LEU A 574 30.59 6.84 -9.55
N ILE A 575 29.36 7.05 -10.02
CA ILE A 575 29.07 7.74 -11.29
C ILE A 575 29.50 9.20 -11.21
N ALA A 576 29.23 9.88 -10.07
CA ALA A 576 29.70 11.25 -9.84
C ALA A 576 31.24 11.32 -9.96
N ARG A 577 31.96 10.36 -9.37
CA ARG A 577 33.42 10.26 -9.46
C ARG A 577 33.92 10.04 -10.90
N GLU A 578 33.26 9.14 -11.65
CA GLU A 578 33.67 8.81 -13.02
C GLU A 578 33.43 9.97 -13.99
N ARG A 579 32.35 10.75 -13.77
CA ARG A 579 31.99 11.87 -14.65
C ARG A 579 32.64 13.20 -14.25
N TYR A 580 33.41 13.22 -13.18
CA TYR A 580 34.11 14.39 -12.74
C TYR A 580 35.22 14.78 -13.71
N GLU A 581 35.22 16.04 -14.13
CA GLU A 581 36.28 16.68 -14.90
C GLU A 581 36.82 17.85 -14.09
N GLU A 582 38.11 17.88 -13.79
CA GLU A 582 38.77 18.93 -12.98
C GLU A 582 38.57 20.35 -13.53
N THR A 583 38.23 20.47 -14.80
CA THR A 583 37.97 21.74 -15.50
C THR A 583 36.58 22.33 -15.18
N HIS A 584 35.66 21.55 -14.65
CA HIS A 584 34.29 21.97 -14.36
C HIS A 584 34.08 22.12 -12.85
N SER A 585 33.56 23.28 -12.43
CA SER A 585 33.10 23.47 -11.05
C SER A 585 31.72 22.85 -10.89
N SER A 586 31.46 22.21 -9.74
CA SER A 586 30.15 21.70 -9.40
C SER A 586 29.05 22.77 -9.45
N SER A 587 27.90 22.43 -10.00
CA SER A 587 26.69 23.26 -10.00
C SER A 587 25.89 23.17 -8.71
N MET A 588 26.26 22.23 -7.82
CA MET A 588 25.55 22.00 -6.57
C MET A 588 25.55 23.26 -5.69
N LEU A 589 24.42 23.54 -5.08
CA LEU A 589 24.31 24.61 -4.10
C LEU A 589 25.30 24.39 -2.95
N PRO A 590 25.91 25.45 -2.39
CA PRO A 590 26.66 25.35 -1.16
C PRO A 590 25.83 24.69 -0.05
N ILE A 591 26.45 23.87 0.79
CA ILE A 591 25.75 23.10 1.85
C ILE A 591 24.94 24.01 2.76
N ASP A 592 25.50 25.19 3.13
CA ASP A 592 24.81 26.18 3.94
C ASP A 592 23.58 26.80 3.29
N ALA A 593 23.53 26.85 1.96
CA ALA A 593 22.34 27.23 1.22
C ALA A 593 21.28 26.10 1.21
N ILE A 594 21.71 24.85 1.12
CA ILE A 594 20.82 23.68 1.21
C ILE A 594 20.19 23.59 2.61
N GLN A 595 20.94 23.81 3.66
CA GLN A 595 20.46 23.81 5.05
C GLN A 595 19.36 24.86 5.30
N ARG A 596 19.41 25.97 4.61
CA ARG A 596 18.40 27.06 4.70
C ARG A 596 17.26 26.91 3.69
N LEU A 597 17.31 25.88 2.82
CA LEU A 597 16.32 25.69 1.79
C LEU A 597 14.98 25.26 2.41
N THR A 598 13.96 26.05 2.17
CA THR A 598 12.57 25.69 2.48
C THR A 598 11.75 25.66 1.21
N PHE A 599 10.63 24.94 1.23
CA PHE A 599 9.76 24.85 0.08
C PHE A 599 8.28 24.78 0.50
N THR A 600 7.43 25.17 -0.43
CA THR A 600 5.97 25.01 -0.31
C THR A 600 5.46 24.35 -1.59
N SER A 601 4.45 23.50 -1.46
CA SER A 601 3.83 22.83 -2.59
C SER A 601 2.47 23.43 -2.90
N SER A 602 2.16 23.62 -4.17
CA SER A 602 0.85 24.05 -4.65
C SER A 602 0.39 23.16 -5.81
N LEU A 603 -0.93 23.04 -5.97
CA LEU A 603 -1.54 22.27 -7.05
C LEU A 603 -2.06 23.22 -8.14
N ARG A 604 -1.83 22.85 -9.40
CA ARG A 604 -2.32 23.60 -10.55
C ARG A 604 -2.78 22.66 -11.65
N ARG A 605 -3.95 22.89 -12.24
CA ARG A 605 -4.35 22.17 -13.45
C ARG A 605 -3.69 22.79 -14.68
N CYS A 606 -3.08 21.92 -15.49
CA CYS A 606 -2.46 22.34 -16.74
C CYS A 606 -3.52 22.83 -17.74
N PRO A 607 -3.42 24.06 -18.25
CA PRO A 607 -4.43 24.62 -19.16
C PRO A 607 -4.21 24.28 -20.64
N HIS A 608 -3.13 23.56 -20.99
CA HIS A 608 -2.64 23.51 -22.37
C HIS A 608 -3.32 22.44 -23.25
N CYS A 609 -4.08 21.52 -22.70
CA CYS A 609 -4.82 20.51 -23.48
C CYS A 609 -5.94 19.87 -22.65
N ASN A 610 -6.78 19.07 -23.29
CA ASN A 610 -7.93 18.42 -22.65
C ASN A 610 -7.59 17.39 -21.55
N ASN A 611 -6.32 17.03 -21.38
CA ASN A 611 -5.92 16.14 -20.27
C ASN A 611 -5.99 16.85 -18.91
N HIS A 612 -5.89 18.17 -18.88
CA HIS A 612 -5.93 18.97 -17.65
C HIS A 612 -5.12 18.35 -16.49
N CYS A 613 -3.88 17.91 -16.79
CA CYS A 613 -3.01 17.24 -15.82
C CYS A 613 -2.97 18.05 -14.52
N LEU A 614 -3.10 17.38 -13.40
CA LEU A 614 -2.87 17.96 -12.08
C LEU A 614 -1.36 18.06 -11.91
N LEU A 615 -0.86 19.28 -11.77
CA LEU A 615 0.56 19.60 -11.60
C LEU A 615 0.82 19.92 -10.14
N THR A 616 1.84 19.31 -9.57
CA THR A 616 2.42 19.73 -8.28
C THR A 616 3.55 20.71 -8.57
N VAL A 617 3.46 21.90 -8.01
CA VAL A 617 4.49 22.95 -8.15
C VAL A 617 5.14 23.15 -6.79
N ASN A 618 6.41 22.80 -6.69
CA ASN A 618 7.23 23.06 -5.52
C ASN A 618 7.95 24.40 -5.70
N HIS A 619 7.67 25.35 -4.82
CA HIS A 619 8.28 26.67 -4.78
C HIS A 619 9.38 26.66 -3.72
N PHE A 620 10.63 26.85 -4.13
CA PHE A 620 11.77 26.93 -3.23
C PHE A 620 11.96 28.36 -2.68
N SER A 621 12.52 28.47 -1.48
CA SER A 621 12.78 29.78 -0.84
C SER A 621 13.70 30.71 -1.64
N ASP A 622 14.49 30.16 -2.55
CA ASP A 622 15.37 30.90 -3.48
C ASP A 622 14.69 31.32 -4.79
N LYS A 623 13.36 31.20 -4.86
CA LYS A 623 12.50 31.55 -5.99
C LYS A 623 12.56 30.61 -7.19
N ARG A 624 13.29 29.49 -7.11
CA ARG A 624 13.22 28.43 -8.12
C ARG A 624 11.93 27.64 -7.94
N GLU A 625 11.49 26.99 -9.00
CA GLU A 625 10.32 26.13 -9.00
C GLU A 625 10.64 24.77 -9.61
N PHE A 626 10.02 23.74 -9.09
CA PHE A 626 10.01 22.41 -9.69
C PHE A 626 8.58 21.97 -9.93
N ILE A 627 8.27 21.57 -11.16
CA ILE A 627 6.92 21.13 -11.56
C ILE A 627 6.95 19.65 -11.89
N SER A 628 6.04 18.90 -11.28
CA SER A 628 5.82 17.47 -11.53
C SER A 628 4.35 17.16 -11.85
N GLY A 629 4.05 15.90 -12.16
CA GLY A 629 2.69 15.48 -12.57
C GLY A 629 2.35 15.83 -14.03
N ASN A 630 3.26 16.43 -14.76
CA ASN A 630 3.08 16.74 -16.17
C ASN A 630 3.23 15.49 -17.06
N ARG A 631 2.31 15.31 -18.01
CA ARG A 631 2.39 14.25 -19.03
C ARG A 631 3.09 14.68 -20.32
N CYS A 632 3.50 15.93 -20.42
CA CYS A 632 4.23 16.48 -21.53
C CYS A 632 4.96 17.78 -21.14
N GLU A 633 5.93 18.23 -21.94
CA GLU A 633 6.75 19.41 -21.72
C GLU A 633 5.94 20.72 -21.58
N ARG A 634 4.72 20.79 -22.13
CA ARG A 634 3.85 21.96 -21.97
C ARG A 634 3.43 22.20 -20.51
N GLY A 635 3.28 21.12 -19.72
CA GLY A 635 2.98 21.23 -18.29
C GLY A 635 4.08 21.96 -17.53
N LEU A 636 5.32 21.87 -18.00
CA LEU A 636 6.48 22.58 -17.49
C LEU A 636 6.61 24.03 -17.99
N GLY A 637 5.65 24.52 -18.80
CA GLY A 637 5.76 25.84 -19.43
C GLY A 637 6.72 25.89 -20.61
N LEU A 638 7.27 24.75 -21.04
CA LEU A 638 8.20 24.71 -22.18
C LEU A 638 7.43 24.70 -23.51
N PRO A 639 7.94 25.39 -24.54
CA PRO A 639 7.34 25.36 -25.85
C PRO A 639 7.41 23.93 -26.45
N LYS A 640 6.38 23.56 -27.21
CA LYS A 640 6.39 22.28 -27.92
C LYS A 640 7.62 22.23 -28.85
N LYS A 641 8.55 21.35 -28.61
CA LYS A 641 9.62 21.07 -29.58
C LYS A 641 8.98 20.65 -30.88
N LYS A 642 9.30 21.38 -31.97
CA LYS A 642 8.95 20.91 -33.32
C LYS A 642 9.75 19.64 -33.58
N SER A 643 9.06 18.53 -33.64
CA SER A 643 9.65 17.26 -34.07
C SER A 643 9.60 17.20 -35.60
N ASP A 644 10.71 16.91 -36.23
CA ASP A 644 10.76 16.64 -37.68
C ASP A 644 10.21 15.23 -38.01
N ILE A 645 9.94 14.45 -36.99
CA ILE A 645 9.31 13.12 -37.12
C ILE A 645 7.82 13.33 -37.36
N PRO A 646 7.24 12.76 -38.45
CA PRO A 646 5.81 12.89 -38.75
C PRO A 646 4.97 12.27 -37.62
N ASN A 647 4.02 13.05 -37.10
CA ASN A 647 3.08 12.59 -36.08
C ASN A 647 2.08 11.62 -36.70
N LEU A 648 2.37 10.33 -36.64
CA LEU A 648 1.52 9.28 -37.20
C LEU A 648 0.14 9.24 -36.53
N TYR A 649 0.03 9.67 -35.30
CA TYR A 649 -1.26 9.75 -34.60
C TYR A 649 -2.15 10.86 -35.19
N GLU A 650 -1.57 12.01 -35.45
CA GLU A 650 -2.26 13.13 -36.12
C GLU A 650 -2.62 12.75 -37.57
N TYR A 651 -1.73 12.09 -38.28
CA TYR A 651 -2.01 11.55 -39.61
C TYR A 651 -3.15 10.55 -39.58
N LYS A 652 -3.15 9.60 -38.63
CA LYS A 652 -4.21 8.62 -38.44
C LYS A 652 -5.54 9.31 -38.14
N ASN A 653 -5.56 10.28 -37.21
CA ASN A 653 -6.75 11.08 -36.91
C ASN A 653 -7.28 11.85 -38.12
N LYS A 654 -6.41 12.52 -38.87
CA LYS A 654 -6.80 13.20 -40.12
C LYS A 654 -7.40 12.24 -41.13
N ARG A 655 -6.83 11.03 -41.27
CA ARG A 655 -7.35 10.02 -42.18
C ARG A 655 -8.71 9.45 -41.76
N LEU A 656 -8.92 9.29 -40.46
CA LEU A 656 -10.18 8.73 -39.92
C LEU A 656 -11.32 9.75 -39.88
N PHE A 657 -11.02 11.02 -39.60
CA PHE A 657 -12.05 12.03 -39.29
C PHE A 657 -12.20 13.14 -40.32
N ASN A 658 -11.24 13.33 -41.24
CA ASN A 658 -11.32 14.37 -42.31
C ASN A 658 -11.90 13.87 -43.63
N TYR A 659 -12.81 12.92 -43.60
CA TYR A 659 -13.59 12.62 -44.81
C TYR A 659 -14.75 13.62 -44.92
N LYS A 660 -15.09 14.01 -46.12
CA LYS A 660 -16.31 14.81 -46.38
C LYS A 660 -17.53 13.91 -46.14
N PRO A 661 -18.37 14.21 -45.14
CA PRO A 661 -19.65 13.51 -45.01
C PRO A 661 -20.49 13.76 -46.27
N TYR A 662 -21.35 12.84 -46.60
CA TYR A 662 -22.38 13.09 -47.62
C TYR A 662 -23.23 14.28 -47.16
N ALA A 663 -23.71 15.08 -48.12
CA ALA A 663 -24.61 16.17 -47.79
C ALA A 663 -25.83 15.59 -47.06
N PRO A 664 -26.25 16.20 -45.94
CA PRO A 664 -27.47 15.75 -45.26
C PRO A 664 -28.66 15.83 -46.19
N LEU A 665 -29.58 14.86 -46.09
CA LEU A 665 -30.86 14.92 -46.77
C LEU A 665 -31.61 16.20 -46.35
N SER A 666 -32.40 16.78 -47.26
CA SER A 666 -33.30 17.88 -46.90
C SER A 666 -34.30 17.43 -45.84
N ASP A 667 -34.82 18.35 -45.04
CA ASP A 667 -35.80 18.04 -43.98
C ASP A 667 -37.07 17.35 -44.55
N GLU A 668 -37.39 17.61 -45.82
CA GLU A 668 -38.51 16.98 -46.53
C GLU A 668 -38.23 15.49 -46.83
N LEU A 669 -36.99 15.09 -46.98
CA LEU A 669 -36.57 13.72 -47.28
C LEU A 669 -36.16 12.95 -46.01
N ALA A 670 -35.85 13.64 -44.91
CA ALA A 670 -35.43 13.06 -43.65
C ALA A 670 -36.62 12.73 -42.71
N VAL A 671 -37.62 11.99 -43.22
CA VAL A 671 -38.91 11.75 -42.56
C VAL A 671 -38.80 11.05 -41.20
N ARG A 672 -37.67 10.38 -40.89
CA ARG A 672 -37.43 9.67 -39.62
C ARG A 672 -36.46 10.39 -38.67
N GLY A 673 -36.09 11.62 -38.99
CA GLY A 673 -35.22 12.42 -38.15
C GLY A 673 -33.74 12.19 -38.40
N THR A 674 -32.91 12.77 -37.53
CA THR A 674 -31.44 12.78 -37.63
C THR A 674 -30.83 11.77 -36.67
N VAL A 675 -29.97 10.90 -37.19
CA VAL A 675 -29.18 9.99 -36.35
C VAL A 675 -27.77 10.53 -36.22
N GLY A 676 -27.39 10.87 -35.00
CA GLY A 676 -26.03 11.26 -34.66
C GLY A 676 -25.10 10.05 -34.48
N LEU A 677 -24.00 9.99 -35.20
CA LEU A 677 -22.95 9.01 -35.00
C LEU A 677 -21.79 9.63 -34.18
N PRO A 678 -21.61 9.26 -32.92
CA PRO A 678 -20.49 9.78 -32.12
C PRO A 678 -19.15 9.39 -32.74
N ARG A 679 -18.30 10.35 -33.04
CA ARG A 679 -16.95 10.11 -33.62
C ARG A 679 -16.10 9.17 -32.75
N VAL A 680 -16.31 9.14 -31.44
CA VAL A 680 -15.62 8.25 -30.49
C VAL A 680 -16.01 6.79 -30.71
N LEU A 681 -17.27 6.48 -30.99
CA LEU A 681 -17.72 5.12 -31.26
C LEU A 681 -17.19 4.58 -32.60
N LEU A 682 -17.04 5.43 -33.62
CA LEU A 682 -16.41 5.09 -34.90
C LEU A 682 -14.93 4.69 -34.73
N TRP A 683 -14.23 5.25 -33.75
CA TRP A 683 -12.82 4.95 -33.47
C TRP A 683 -12.63 3.63 -32.72
N TYR A 684 -13.53 3.30 -31.77
CA TYR A 684 -13.40 2.12 -30.91
C TYR A 684 -13.97 0.84 -31.50
N VAL A 685 -14.99 0.93 -32.35
CA VAL A 685 -15.78 -0.24 -32.79
C VAL A 685 -15.37 -0.69 -34.19
N THR A 686 -14.83 0.17 -35.05
CA THR A 686 -14.71 -0.24 -36.44
C THR A 686 -13.33 -0.11 -37.06
N GLY A 687 -12.47 0.79 -36.63
CA GLY A 687 -11.22 1.01 -37.38
C GLY A 687 -11.40 1.00 -38.92
N ASP A 688 -12.64 0.78 -39.36
CA ASP A 688 -13.03 0.53 -40.74
C ASP A 688 -14.28 1.32 -41.10
N LYS A 689 -14.26 1.86 -42.32
CA LYS A 689 -15.37 2.63 -42.93
C LYS A 689 -16.67 1.83 -43.13
N SER A 690 -16.66 0.55 -42.78
CA SER A 690 -17.78 -0.38 -43.05
C SER A 690 -19.04 -0.14 -42.19
N TRP A 691 -18.90 0.53 -41.04
CA TRP A 691 -20.06 0.72 -40.14
C TRP A 691 -21.06 1.77 -40.63
N SER A 692 -20.58 2.88 -41.20
CA SER A 692 -21.47 3.85 -41.82
C SER A 692 -22.25 3.20 -43.01
N THR A 693 -21.62 2.27 -43.72
CA THR A 693 -22.21 1.52 -44.79
C THR A 693 -23.18 0.43 -44.29
N GLN A 694 -22.95 -0.15 -43.11
CA GLN A 694 -23.85 -1.15 -42.53
C GLN A 694 -25.09 -0.52 -41.88
N ILE A 695 -24.98 0.64 -41.24
CA ILE A 695 -26.17 1.37 -40.76
C ILE A 695 -27.05 1.77 -41.92
N VAL A 696 -26.48 2.22 -43.03
CA VAL A 696 -27.23 2.53 -44.26
C VAL A 696 -27.79 1.27 -44.91
N LYS A 697 -27.13 0.11 -44.84
CA LYS A 697 -27.60 -1.15 -45.42
C LYS A 697 -28.68 -1.84 -44.57
N ASN A 698 -28.70 -1.69 -43.28
CA ASN A 698 -29.69 -2.32 -42.40
C ASN A 698 -30.96 -1.49 -42.22
N TYR A 699 -30.97 -0.26 -42.73
CA TYR A 699 -32.20 0.51 -42.91
C TYR A 699 -32.72 0.26 -44.33
N PRO A 700 -33.95 -0.28 -44.50
CA PRO A 700 -34.50 -0.51 -45.84
C PRO A 700 -34.55 0.80 -46.63
N ALA A 701 -34.44 0.71 -47.95
CA ALA A 701 -34.40 1.86 -48.85
C ALA A 701 -35.65 2.78 -48.81
N SER A 702 -36.65 2.43 -48.02
CA SER A 702 -37.85 3.25 -47.72
C SER A 702 -37.68 4.15 -46.48
N THR A 703 -36.49 4.16 -45.82
CA THR A 703 -36.25 4.93 -44.62
C THR A 703 -35.19 6.03 -44.87
N GLU A 704 -35.67 7.20 -45.17
CA GLU A 704 -34.84 8.37 -45.33
C GLU A 704 -34.43 8.93 -43.97
N ALA A 705 -33.15 8.78 -43.61
CA ALA A 705 -32.56 9.34 -42.40
C ALA A 705 -31.34 10.16 -42.77
N ALA A 706 -31.22 11.36 -42.20
CA ALA A 706 -30.03 12.19 -42.32
C ALA A 706 -28.98 11.72 -41.31
N ILE A 707 -27.78 11.45 -41.79
CA ILE A 707 -26.66 11.09 -40.92
C ILE A 707 -25.82 12.35 -40.68
N VAL A 708 -25.78 12.83 -39.45
CA VAL A 708 -24.97 13.99 -39.06
C VAL A 708 -23.83 13.53 -38.12
N ASN A 709 -22.61 13.91 -38.44
CA ASN A 709 -21.50 13.69 -37.52
C ASN A 709 -21.58 14.69 -36.36
N VAL A 710 -21.81 14.19 -35.15
CA VAL A 710 -21.83 15.00 -33.95
C VAL A 710 -20.48 14.91 -33.25
N ASP A 711 -19.80 16.04 -33.07
CA ASP A 711 -18.65 16.17 -32.16
C ASP A 711 -19.19 16.13 -30.74
N VAL A 712 -19.13 14.97 -30.11
CA VAL A 712 -19.38 14.87 -28.66
C VAL A 712 -18.08 15.22 -27.97
N SER A 713 -17.97 16.46 -27.50
CA SER A 713 -16.96 16.81 -26.50
C SER A 713 -17.21 15.96 -25.26
N PHE A 714 -16.16 15.33 -24.75
CA PHE A 714 -16.18 14.53 -23.52
C PHE A 714 -16.54 15.45 -22.35
N CYS A 715 -17.80 15.65 -22.10
CA CYS A 715 -18.31 16.16 -20.84
C CYS A 715 -19.70 15.61 -20.62
N GLN A 716 -19.83 14.88 -19.54
CA GLN A 716 -21.08 14.42 -18.94
C GLN A 716 -21.73 13.16 -19.58
N LEU A 717 -21.16 12.01 -19.24
CA LEU A 717 -21.99 10.89 -18.87
C LEU A 717 -21.95 10.75 -17.35
N HIS A 718 -22.76 11.59 -16.71
CA HIS A 718 -23.31 11.34 -15.39
C HIS A 718 -24.72 10.81 -15.61
N SER A 719 -24.90 9.54 -15.44
CA SER A 719 -26.10 8.89 -14.91
C SER A 719 -25.76 7.44 -14.60
#